data_169e1286b2d02dfddb37670cc6dd9438
#
_entry.id   169e1286b2d02dfddb37670cc6dd9438
#
_cell.length_a   1.000
_cell.length_b   1.000
_cell.length_c   1.000
_cell.angle_alpha   90.00
_cell.angle_beta   90.00
_cell.angle_gamma   90.00
#
_symmetry.space_group_name_H-M   'P 1'
#
loop_
_entity.id
_entity.type
_entity.pdbx_description
1 polymer ?
#
loop_
_entity_poly.entity_id
_entity_poly.type
_entity_poly.pdbx_seq_one_letter_code
_entity_poly.pdbx_strand_id
1 'polypeptide(L)'
;MPDLSIAYTPQGGKSREEITLRRLGIAHRSRWSHRGQPCWTSPRSHVNHKSLKQHPQHPLWLRMFEGRVPARRAPTRARTAFFGAGMTNNRNINGATSDLIDAFTETVGRFSARPAIVHHGHVLSYRQLGMLAGALAERLGAAPGVVAVPAVHTPETVVGLLGVLAAGGAYCPVDPAIPPQRRQAMLTAVGCRTGLATATGPDDRYGPDGPLLAGPLLDGWGLEPGLDGPALGLVGLPRLAGPDTADPVAEPPAGEPRRIDPEQPAYLLFTSGSTGQPKPVVTPRRAISVTVASLRELFGLTPDDRVLQFASLNWDTCFEEILPTLTAGATLVLDAEAHSGSFPRFLRMVERERITVLDLPTAFWNELVLHLTEERRTLPGSVRLVVIGGEAANPARLADWAALDTGRIRLLNTYGSTETTLITHAVDLHGPRAAERARPWAAGDRVPIGRALPHVLERIGEQDELLVGGPAVALGYHGLPEATGARFAVVDEVRWFRTGDRVSRAPDGVLTHRGRLDGELKVRGIRVDPAEVEAEIAGHPGVTAVAVTGATLAGRSVLVAYVVPRPGATAGTLDADVRAYLRGRVPGHLVPSRITVVPELVLTASGKVDRAGSHGRHAPHGPGSGRTPGAAPVPSVPAVPSVPSQH
;
A
#
# COMPACT_ATOMS: atom_id res chain seq x y z
N MET A 1 -23.11 50.40 -19.14
CA MET A 1 -23.63 50.55 -20.50
C MET A 1 -22.48 50.86 -21.45
N PRO A 2 -22.39 50.20 -22.63
CA PRO A 2 -23.37 49.31 -23.25
C PRO A 2 -22.84 47.89 -23.50
N ASP A 3 -23.82 47.03 -23.71
CA ASP A 3 -23.85 45.69 -24.26
C ASP A 3 -23.01 45.45 -25.55
N LEU A 4 -22.53 44.23 -25.66
CA LEU A 4 -22.39 43.54 -26.95
C LEU A 4 -22.55 42.04 -26.77
N SER A 5 -23.79 41.58 -26.98
CA SER A 5 -24.17 40.19 -27.25
C SER A 5 -23.79 39.84 -28.70
N ILE A 6 -23.14 38.70 -28.93
CA ILE A 6 -23.07 38.06 -30.25
C ILE A 6 -23.61 36.65 -30.14
N ALA A 7 -24.76 36.46 -30.76
CA ALA A 7 -25.37 35.17 -31.09
C ALA A 7 -24.64 34.50 -32.26
N TYR A 8 -24.49 33.18 -32.20
CA TYR A 8 -24.06 32.37 -33.35
C TYR A 8 -25.03 31.20 -33.54
N THR A 9 -25.70 31.19 -34.68
CA THR A 9 -26.52 30.10 -35.22
C THR A 9 -25.75 29.34 -36.30
N PRO A 10 -26.02 28.04 -36.54
CA PRO A 10 -25.20 27.20 -37.39
C PRO A 10 -25.74 27.07 -38.82
N GLN A 11 -24.86 26.97 -39.80
CA GLN A 11 -25.19 26.41 -41.12
C GLN A 11 -24.02 25.60 -41.70
N GLY A 12 -24.40 24.47 -42.26
CA GLY A 12 -23.70 23.35 -42.75
C GLY A 12 -22.79 23.52 -43.98
N GLY A 13 -22.10 22.43 -44.30
CA GLY A 13 -21.43 22.26 -45.59
C GLY A 13 -20.22 21.34 -45.54
N LYS A 14 -20.32 20.24 -46.24
CA LYS A 14 -19.33 19.19 -46.49
C LYS A 14 -18.07 19.73 -47.17
N SER A 15 -16.89 19.17 -46.88
CA SER A 15 -15.98 18.65 -47.92
C SER A 15 -14.82 17.86 -47.33
N ARG A 16 -14.50 16.77 -48.01
CA ARG A 16 -13.34 15.87 -47.85
C ARG A 16 -12.07 16.61 -48.29
N GLU A 17 -10.96 16.35 -47.57
CA GLU A 17 -9.64 16.41 -48.19
C GLU A 17 -8.80 15.21 -47.70
N GLU A 18 -8.42 14.40 -48.70
CA GLU A 18 -7.40 13.36 -48.66
C GLU A 18 -6.01 13.98 -48.51
N ILE A 19 -5.19 13.42 -47.60
CA ILE A 19 -3.74 13.65 -47.64
C ILE A 19 -3.05 12.30 -47.87
N THR A 20 -2.40 12.25 -49.01
CA THR A 20 -1.64 11.16 -49.63
C THR A 20 -0.35 10.86 -48.86
N LEU A 21 -0.14 9.63 -48.45
CA LEU A 21 1.16 9.09 -48.02
C LEU A 21 1.80 8.30 -49.19
N ARG A 22 2.94 8.77 -49.70
CA ARG A 22 3.83 8.04 -50.63
C ARG A 22 4.83 7.20 -49.87
N ARG A 23 4.82 5.99 -50.16
CA ARG A 23 5.68 4.82 -50.45
C ARG A 23 7.21 5.02 -50.48
N LEU A 24 7.86 4.07 -49.80
CA LEU A 24 9.02 3.25 -50.27
C LEU A 24 8.90 1.95 -49.45
N GLY A 25 8.67 0.77 -49.91
CA GLY A 25 9.06 0.06 -51.13
C GLY A 25 10.06 -1.04 -50.75
N ILE A 26 9.61 -2.29 -50.52
CA ILE A 26 10.32 -3.54 -50.94
C ILE A 26 9.31 -4.69 -50.82
N ALA A 27 9.12 -5.36 -51.96
CA ALA A 27 8.29 -6.54 -52.11
C ALA A 27 9.16 -7.83 -51.98
N HIS A 28 8.62 -8.88 -51.37
CA HIS A 28 8.90 -10.23 -51.83
C HIS A 28 7.70 -11.13 -51.67
N ARG A 29 7.27 -11.73 -52.77
CA ARG A 29 6.26 -12.78 -52.92
C ARG A 29 6.89 -14.14 -52.66
N SER A 30 6.17 -15.06 -52.05
CA SER A 30 6.03 -16.43 -52.57
C SER A 30 4.83 -17.15 -51.95
N ARG A 31 4.03 -17.70 -52.85
CA ARG A 31 2.90 -18.62 -52.63
C ARG A 31 3.44 -20.03 -52.39
N TRP A 32 2.58 -20.85 -51.74
CA TRP A 32 2.19 -22.25 -52.09
C TRP A 32 1.67 -22.92 -50.85
N SER A 33 0.54 -23.36 -50.79
CA SER A 33 -0.45 -24.37 -51.12
C SER A 33 -0.21 -25.73 -50.46
N HIS A 34 -1.24 -26.15 -49.75
CA HIS A 34 -1.85 -27.48 -49.54
C HIS A 34 -1.02 -28.78 -49.30
N ARG A 35 -1.51 -29.50 -48.28
CA ARG A 35 -1.61 -30.96 -48.08
C ARG A 35 -0.49 -31.69 -47.33
N GLY A 36 -0.96 -32.49 -46.33
CA GLY A 36 -0.33 -33.72 -45.95
C GLY A 36 -0.21 -34.00 -44.46
N GLN A 37 -1.23 -34.65 -43.88
CA GLN A 37 -0.98 -35.48 -42.67
C GLN A 37 -0.18 -36.70 -43.03
N PRO A 38 0.52 -37.32 -42.08
CA PRO A 38 0.09 -38.62 -41.64
C PRO A 38 0.19 -38.89 -40.12
N CYS A 39 -0.70 -39.78 -39.70
CA CYS A 39 -0.77 -40.50 -38.44
C CYS A 39 0.53 -41.25 -38.09
N TRP A 40 0.86 -41.31 -36.80
CA TRP A 40 1.53 -42.47 -36.22
C TRP A 40 0.97 -42.83 -34.85
N THR A 41 0.78 -44.12 -34.67
CA THR A 41 0.13 -44.90 -33.65
C THR A 41 0.92 -45.04 -32.36
N SER A 42 0.19 -45.21 -31.26
CA SER A 42 0.67 -45.73 -29.95
C SER A 42 1.38 -47.06 -30.01
N PRO A 43 2.15 -47.39 -28.97
CA PRO A 43 1.87 -48.66 -28.31
C PRO A 43 1.67 -48.55 -26.80
N ARG A 44 0.65 -49.32 -26.36
CA ARG A 44 0.35 -49.67 -24.98
C ARG A 44 1.43 -50.56 -24.40
N SER A 45 1.81 -50.32 -23.12
CA SER A 45 2.32 -51.39 -22.28
C SER A 45 1.68 -51.30 -20.89
N HIS A 46 1.05 -52.42 -20.52
CA HIS A 46 0.50 -52.73 -19.21
C HIS A 46 1.58 -52.88 -18.16
N VAL A 47 1.44 -52.31 -16.98
CA VAL A 47 1.99 -52.89 -15.75
C VAL A 47 1.04 -52.64 -14.58
N ASN A 48 0.94 -53.65 -13.75
CA ASN A 48 0.00 -54.01 -12.69
C ASN A 48 -0.14 -53.07 -11.51
N HIS A 49 -1.36 -53.04 -10.98
CA HIS A 49 -1.75 -52.56 -9.65
C HIS A 49 -1.01 -53.30 -8.50
N LYS A 50 -0.44 -52.51 -7.58
CA LYS A 50 -0.41 -52.85 -6.14
C LYS A 50 -0.60 -51.59 -5.31
N SER A 51 -1.59 -51.69 -4.45
CA SER A 51 -2.06 -50.72 -3.49
C SER A 51 -0.97 -50.15 -2.56
N LEU A 52 -0.90 -48.83 -2.47
CA LEU A 52 -0.26 -48.13 -1.37
C LEU A 52 -1.16 -46.98 -0.94
N LYS A 53 -1.52 -46.99 0.34
CA LYS A 53 -2.34 -46.01 1.04
C LYS A 53 -1.70 -44.62 0.88
N GLN A 54 -2.42 -43.69 0.30
CA GLN A 54 -2.03 -42.28 0.20
C GLN A 54 -2.35 -41.56 1.50
N HIS A 55 -1.32 -41.05 2.16
CA HIS A 55 -1.43 -39.94 3.11
C HIS A 55 -1.49 -38.63 2.32
N PRO A 56 -2.30 -37.63 2.73
CA PRO A 56 -2.35 -36.35 2.04
C PRO A 56 -1.04 -35.59 2.24
N GLN A 57 -0.42 -35.18 1.11
CA GLN A 57 0.78 -34.33 1.11
C GLN A 57 0.37 -32.90 1.46
N HIS A 58 0.94 -32.36 2.52
CA HIS A 58 0.87 -30.93 2.85
C HIS A 58 1.56 -30.09 1.78
N PRO A 59 1.05 -28.88 1.47
CA PRO A 59 1.65 -27.99 0.48
C PRO A 59 3.09 -27.60 0.85
N LEU A 60 3.96 -27.55 -0.14
CA LEU A 60 5.41 -27.30 0.01
C LEU A 60 5.78 -26.01 0.78
N TRP A 61 4.91 -25.00 0.81
CA TRP A 61 5.16 -23.74 1.51
C TRP A 61 5.08 -23.86 3.04
N LEU A 62 4.27 -24.80 3.60
CA LEU A 62 4.30 -25.10 5.03
C LEU A 62 5.68 -25.64 5.46
N ARG A 63 6.37 -26.38 4.60
CA ARG A 63 7.71 -26.91 4.92
C ARG A 63 8.80 -25.85 4.99
N MET A 64 8.65 -24.70 4.32
CA MET A 64 9.61 -23.59 4.46
C MET A 64 9.54 -22.90 5.83
N PHE A 65 8.40 -22.98 6.51
CA PHE A 65 8.24 -22.45 7.87
C PHE A 65 8.44 -23.52 8.97
N GLU A 66 8.34 -24.82 8.65
CA GLU A 66 8.58 -25.93 9.57
C GLU A 66 10.07 -26.29 9.75
N GLY A 67 10.99 -25.57 9.14
CA GLY A 67 12.41 -25.71 9.43
C GLY A 67 12.64 -25.52 10.92
N ARG A 68 12.58 -26.63 11.68
CA ARG A 68 13.07 -26.70 13.05
C ARG A 68 14.53 -26.26 13.01
N VAL A 69 14.76 -24.99 13.26
CA VAL A 69 16.07 -24.52 13.66
C VAL A 69 16.41 -25.34 14.89
N PRO A 70 17.46 -26.16 14.89
CA PRO A 70 17.91 -26.81 16.11
C PRO A 70 18.13 -25.69 17.11
N ALA A 71 17.56 -25.81 18.30
CA ALA A 71 17.68 -24.85 19.36
C ALA A 71 19.16 -24.69 19.73
N ARG A 72 19.89 -23.92 18.95
CA ARG A 72 21.15 -23.32 19.38
C ARG A 72 20.72 -22.29 20.43
N ARG A 73 21.08 -22.57 21.68
CA ARG A 73 20.95 -21.62 22.77
C ARG A 73 21.42 -20.26 22.28
N ALA A 74 20.45 -19.35 22.06
CA ALA A 74 20.77 -17.97 21.75
C ALA A 74 21.62 -17.42 22.91
N PRO A 75 22.69 -16.68 22.63
CA PRO A 75 23.49 -16.09 23.70
C PRO A 75 22.57 -15.20 24.54
N THR A 76 22.65 -15.33 25.84
CA THR A 76 21.83 -14.68 26.87
C THR A 76 21.72 -13.15 26.73
N ARG A 77 22.60 -12.52 25.97
CA ARG A 77 22.60 -11.07 25.69
C ARG A 77 21.47 -10.59 24.76
N ALA A 78 20.94 -11.43 23.85
CA ALA A 78 19.84 -11.01 22.97
C ALA A 78 18.48 -10.94 23.71
N ARG A 79 18.31 -11.66 24.82
CA ARG A 79 17.10 -11.62 25.64
C ARG A 79 16.94 -10.32 26.43
N THR A 80 18.04 -9.72 26.89
CA THR A 80 18.01 -8.51 27.73
C THR A 80 17.68 -7.24 26.92
N ALA A 81 18.01 -7.20 25.62
CA ALA A 81 17.72 -6.07 24.76
C ALA A 81 16.24 -5.95 24.33
N PHE A 82 15.43 -7.01 24.54
CA PHE A 82 14.00 -7.00 24.17
C PHE A 82 13.09 -6.54 25.34
N PHE A 83 13.57 -6.50 26.59
CA PHE A 83 12.74 -6.35 27.80
C PHE A 83 13.26 -5.30 28.79
N GLY A 84 13.09 -4.04 28.47
CA GLY A 84 13.17 -2.96 29.45
C GLY A 84 11.81 -2.25 29.55
N ALA A 85 11.13 -2.42 30.68
CA ALA A 85 9.95 -1.67 31.17
C ALA A 85 8.55 -2.21 30.86
N GLY A 86 7.80 -2.30 31.91
CA GLY A 86 6.37 -2.33 32.25
C GLY A 86 5.31 -2.70 31.18
N MET A 87 4.60 -3.82 31.44
CA MET A 87 3.35 -4.15 30.74
C MET A 87 2.23 -3.18 31.12
N THR A 88 1.57 -2.59 30.12
CA THR A 88 0.26 -1.96 30.29
C THR A 88 -0.73 -2.58 29.31
N ASN A 89 -1.80 -3.09 29.82
CA ASN A 89 -2.97 -3.70 29.20
C ASN A 89 -2.94 -5.22 29.06
N ASN A 90 -3.46 -5.89 30.10
CA ASN A 90 -3.81 -7.32 30.06
C ASN A 90 -5.35 -7.41 29.92
N ARG A 91 -5.87 -7.20 28.69
CA ARG A 91 -7.26 -7.57 28.38
C ARG A 91 -7.25 -8.90 27.62
N ASN A 92 -8.21 -9.77 27.96
CA ASN A 92 -8.39 -11.10 27.40
C ASN A 92 -8.49 -11.02 25.85
N ILE A 93 -7.37 -11.31 25.13
CA ILE A 93 -7.25 -11.17 23.67
C ILE A 93 -7.73 -12.44 22.95
N ASN A 94 -8.12 -13.49 23.70
CA ASN A 94 -8.45 -14.82 23.17
C ASN A 94 -9.94 -15.02 22.83
N GLY A 95 -10.72 -13.95 22.57
CA GLY A 95 -12.01 -14.10 21.92
C GLY A 95 -11.80 -14.57 20.48
N ALA A 96 -12.30 -15.78 20.14
CA ALA A 96 -12.24 -16.31 18.78
C ALA A 96 -12.93 -15.31 17.82
N THR A 97 -12.15 -14.53 17.08
CA THR A 97 -12.67 -13.67 16.00
C THR A 97 -13.02 -14.57 14.83
N SER A 98 -14.23 -14.41 14.27
CA SER A 98 -14.64 -15.09 13.03
C SER A 98 -13.66 -14.79 11.91
N ASP A 99 -13.40 -15.76 11.04
CA ASP A 99 -12.59 -15.51 9.84
C ASP A 99 -13.24 -14.41 8.97
N LEU A 100 -12.41 -13.66 8.28
CA LEU A 100 -12.85 -12.55 7.44
C LEU A 100 -13.86 -12.98 6.37
N ILE A 101 -13.67 -14.15 5.74
CA ILE A 101 -14.59 -14.66 4.71
C ILE A 101 -15.88 -15.18 5.31
N ASP A 102 -15.84 -15.76 6.50
CA ASP A 102 -17.05 -16.15 7.23
C ASP A 102 -17.88 -14.91 7.56
N ALA A 103 -17.24 -13.83 8.06
CA ALA A 103 -17.90 -12.55 8.34
C ALA A 103 -18.49 -11.90 7.07
N PHE A 104 -17.80 -11.97 5.94
CA PHE A 104 -18.30 -11.50 4.65
C PHE A 104 -19.49 -12.36 4.18
N THR A 105 -19.40 -13.67 4.28
CA THR A 105 -20.47 -14.61 3.87
C THR A 105 -21.74 -14.38 4.70
N GLU A 106 -21.61 -14.21 6.02
CA GLU A 106 -22.72 -13.81 6.89
C GLU A 106 -23.37 -12.50 6.41
N THR A 107 -22.54 -11.52 6.06
CA THR A 107 -22.99 -10.23 5.55
C THR A 107 -23.73 -10.35 4.22
N VAL A 108 -23.25 -11.18 3.30
CA VAL A 108 -23.94 -11.51 2.03
C VAL A 108 -25.33 -12.11 2.30
N GLY A 109 -25.42 -13.05 3.24
CA GLY A 109 -26.70 -13.67 3.63
C GLY A 109 -27.69 -12.64 4.20
N ARG A 110 -27.20 -11.74 5.07
CA ARG A 110 -28.03 -10.75 5.76
C ARG A 110 -28.46 -9.58 4.87
N PHE A 111 -27.60 -9.14 3.94
CA PHE A 111 -27.79 -7.92 3.15
C PHE A 111 -27.78 -8.18 1.64
N SER A 112 -28.18 -9.35 1.19
CA SER A 112 -28.05 -9.86 -0.19
C SER A 112 -28.44 -8.86 -1.29
N ALA A 113 -29.53 -8.11 -1.10
CA ALA A 113 -30.05 -7.16 -2.09
C ALA A 113 -29.47 -5.74 -1.96
N ARG A 114 -28.69 -5.44 -0.89
CA ARG A 114 -28.11 -4.09 -0.73
C ARG A 114 -26.93 -3.89 -1.67
N PRO A 115 -26.65 -2.64 -2.07
CA PRO A 115 -25.41 -2.29 -2.77
C PRO A 115 -24.18 -2.67 -1.95
N ALA A 116 -23.29 -3.48 -2.52
CA ALA A 116 -21.96 -3.77 -1.97
C ALA A 116 -20.91 -2.83 -2.57
N ILE A 117 -20.95 -2.66 -3.92
CA ILE A 117 -20.04 -1.79 -4.65
C ILE A 117 -20.82 -0.88 -5.58
N VAL A 118 -20.41 0.39 -5.66
CA VAL A 118 -20.86 1.34 -6.68
C VAL A 118 -19.65 1.78 -7.48
N HIS A 119 -19.72 1.68 -8.81
CA HIS A 119 -18.66 2.09 -9.72
C HIS A 119 -19.26 2.70 -10.99
N HIS A 120 -18.96 3.96 -11.27
CA HIS A 120 -19.49 4.71 -12.43
C HIS A 120 -21.02 4.63 -12.59
N GLY A 121 -21.76 4.67 -11.46
CA GLY A 121 -23.22 4.56 -11.45
C GLY A 121 -23.76 3.13 -11.53
N HIS A 122 -22.91 2.14 -11.81
CA HIS A 122 -23.29 0.72 -11.75
C HIS A 122 -23.25 0.22 -10.31
N VAL A 123 -24.22 -0.61 -9.96
CA VAL A 123 -24.38 -1.15 -8.62
C VAL A 123 -24.20 -2.68 -8.66
N LEU A 124 -23.23 -3.16 -7.88
CA LEU A 124 -23.05 -4.57 -7.59
C LEU A 124 -23.62 -4.86 -6.21
N SER A 125 -24.64 -5.73 -6.13
CA SER A 125 -25.22 -6.12 -4.84
C SER A 125 -24.33 -7.10 -4.08
N TYR A 126 -24.56 -7.26 -2.78
CA TYR A 126 -23.87 -8.26 -1.95
C TYR A 126 -24.04 -9.68 -2.49
N ARG A 127 -25.24 -10.02 -2.97
CA ARG A 127 -25.50 -11.33 -3.63
C ARG A 127 -24.57 -11.52 -4.83
N GLN A 128 -24.52 -10.55 -5.73
CA GLN A 128 -23.71 -10.63 -6.95
C GLN A 128 -22.22 -10.70 -6.61
N LEU A 129 -21.75 -9.88 -5.66
CA LEU A 129 -20.37 -9.89 -5.21
C LEU A 129 -19.98 -11.25 -4.60
N GLY A 130 -20.85 -11.80 -3.74
CA GLY A 130 -20.64 -13.12 -3.13
C GLY A 130 -20.59 -14.25 -4.18
N MET A 131 -21.48 -14.21 -5.18
CA MET A 131 -21.48 -15.17 -6.29
C MET A 131 -20.20 -15.09 -7.12
N LEU A 132 -19.75 -13.89 -7.47
CA LEU A 132 -18.52 -13.69 -8.24
C LEU A 132 -17.28 -14.16 -7.45
N ALA A 133 -17.19 -13.83 -6.17
CA ALA A 133 -16.11 -14.28 -5.30
C ALA A 133 -16.10 -15.82 -5.15
N GLY A 134 -17.27 -16.44 -4.96
CA GLY A 134 -17.43 -17.89 -4.89
C GLY A 134 -17.04 -18.59 -6.18
N ALA A 135 -17.54 -18.12 -7.32
CA ALA A 135 -17.20 -18.69 -8.64
C ALA A 135 -15.71 -18.54 -8.97
N LEU A 136 -15.06 -17.44 -8.53
CA LEU A 136 -13.61 -17.30 -8.66
C LEU A 136 -12.89 -18.29 -7.76
N ALA A 137 -13.33 -18.46 -6.51
CA ALA A 137 -12.74 -19.42 -5.59
C ALA A 137 -12.80 -20.86 -6.13
N GLU A 138 -13.91 -21.26 -6.75
CA GLU A 138 -14.05 -22.56 -7.42
C GLU A 138 -13.06 -22.71 -8.58
N ARG A 139 -12.89 -21.68 -9.42
CA ARG A 139 -11.93 -21.70 -10.55
C ARG A 139 -10.47 -21.78 -10.09
N LEU A 140 -10.13 -21.12 -8.99
CA LEU A 140 -8.82 -21.17 -8.40
C LEU A 140 -8.51 -22.52 -7.75
N GLY A 141 -9.54 -23.24 -7.36
CA GLY A 141 -9.42 -24.49 -6.60
C GLY A 141 -8.95 -24.25 -5.16
N ALA A 142 -8.69 -25.36 -4.48
CA ALA A 142 -8.32 -25.33 -3.07
C ALA A 142 -6.86 -24.90 -2.86
N ALA A 143 -6.64 -23.90 -2.02
CA ALA A 143 -5.32 -23.43 -1.59
C ALA A 143 -4.38 -23.14 -2.78
N PRO A 144 -4.72 -22.19 -3.66
CA PRO A 144 -3.98 -21.92 -4.89
C PRO A 144 -2.56 -21.34 -4.65
N GLY A 145 -2.18 -21.13 -3.40
CA GLY A 145 -0.94 -20.46 -3.03
C GLY A 145 -1.04 -18.94 -3.15
N VAL A 146 0.05 -18.29 -3.57
CA VAL A 146 0.08 -16.85 -3.83
C VAL A 146 -0.54 -16.57 -5.19
N VAL A 147 -1.57 -15.72 -5.22
CA VAL A 147 -2.28 -15.33 -6.44
C VAL A 147 -2.06 -13.84 -6.72
N ALA A 148 -1.46 -13.53 -7.85
CA ALA A 148 -1.25 -12.17 -8.31
C ALA A 148 -2.56 -11.56 -8.84
N VAL A 149 -2.90 -10.37 -8.36
CA VAL A 149 -4.11 -9.64 -8.77
C VAL A 149 -3.73 -8.24 -9.23
N PRO A 150 -4.13 -7.81 -10.45
CA PRO A 150 -3.89 -6.44 -10.88
C PRO A 150 -4.54 -5.43 -9.93
N ALA A 151 -3.72 -4.51 -9.42
CA ALA A 151 -4.15 -3.49 -8.47
C ALA A 151 -4.70 -2.26 -9.21
N VAL A 152 -5.92 -2.37 -9.69
CA VAL A 152 -6.64 -1.30 -10.40
C VAL A 152 -7.95 -0.97 -9.68
N HIS A 153 -8.35 0.33 -9.68
CA HIS A 153 -9.54 0.81 -8.95
C HIS A 153 -10.84 0.39 -9.65
N THR A 154 -11.09 -0.93 -9.66
CA THR A 154 -12.28 -1.54 -10.27
C THR A 154 -12.90 -2.62 -9.37
N PRO A 155 -14.19 -2.95 -9.56
CA PRO A 155 -14.86 -4.03 -8.82
C PRO A 155 -14.15 -5.38 -8.96
N GLU A 156 -13.50 -5.64 -10.08
CA GLU A 156 -12.76 -6.88 -10.38
C GLU A 156 -11.63 -7.13 -9.39
N THR A 157 -10.93 -6.08 -8.98
CA THR A 157 -9.87 -6.20 -7.96
C THR A 157 -10.45 -6.64 -6.62
N VAL A 158 -11.63 -6.12 -6.26
CA VAL A 158 -12.34 -6.52 -5.01
C VAL A 158 -12.84 -7.96 -5.11
N VAL A 159 -13.40 -8.37 -6.25
CA VAL A 159 -13.78 -9.77 -6.53
C VAL A 159 -12.55 -10.68 -6.43
N GLY A 160 -11.42 -10.23 -7.01
CA GLY A 160 -10.13 -10.92 -6.93
C GLY A 160 -9.66 -11.14 -5.50
N LEU A 161 -9.69 -10.09 -4.69
CA LEU A 161 -9.33 -10.16 -3.27
C LEU A 161 -10.20 -11.17 -2.52
N LEU A 162 -11.52 -11.04 -2.60
CA LEU A 162 -12.45 -11.92 -1.89
C LEU A 162 -12.40 -13.37 -2.39
N GLY A 163 -12.31 -13.57 -3.71
CA GLY A 163 -12.25 -14.91 -4.31
C GLY A 163 -10.96 -15.65 -3.98
N VAL A 164 -9.82 -14.97 -4.00
CA VAL A 164 -8.53 -15.56 -3.58
C VAL A 164 -8.58 -15.96 -2.10
N LEU A 165 -9.11 -15.09 -1.24
CA LEU A 165 -9.27 -15.41 0.18
C LEU A 165 -10.27 -16.55 0.40
N ALA A 166 -11.38 -16.60 -0.34
CA ALA A 166 -12.36 -17.68 -0.25
C ALA A 166 -11.78 -19.03 -0.72
N ALA A 167 -10.90 -19.03 -1.72
CA ALA A 167 -10.18 -20.22 -2.16
C ALA A 167 -9.13 -20.72 -1.13
N GLY A 168 -8.85 -19.95 -0.08
CA GLY A 168 -7.75 -20.20 0.85
C GLY A 168 -6.39 -19.87 0.23
N GLY A 169 -6.32 -18.96 -0.72
CA GLY A 169 -5.11 -18.41 -1.29
C GLY A 169 -4.59 -17.19 -0.54
N ALA A 170 -3.40 -16.74 -0.92
CA ALA A 170 -2.79 -15.50 -0.46
C ALA A 170 -2.87 -14.43 -1.57
N TYR A 171 -3.57 -13.34 -1.31
CA TYR A 171 -3.71 -12.23 -2.24
C TYR A 171 -2.38 -11.46 -2.39
N CYS A 172 -1.96 -11.21 -3.62
CA CYS A 172 -0.76 -10.41 -3.91
C CYS A 172 -1.11 -9.35 -4.96
N PRO A 173 -1.36 -8.10 -4.55
CA PRO A 173 -1.65 -7.04 -5.50
C PRO A 173 -0.41 -6.65 -6.29
N VAL A 174 -0.58 -6.37 -7.56
CA VAL A 174 0.49 -5.93 -8.46
C VAL A 174 0.00 -4.76 -9.30
N ASP A 175 0.63 -3.60 -9.11
CA ASP A 175 0.32 -2.41 -9.90
C ASP A 175 0.84 -2.57 -11.33
N PRO A 176 -0.02 -2.47 -12.33
CA PRO A 176 0.39 -2.50 -13.73
C PRO A 176 1.40 -1.39 -14.11
N ALA A 177 1.42 -0.29 -13.37
CA ALA A 177 2.36 0.81 -13.58
C ALA A 177 3.80 0.53 -13.09
N ILE A 178 4.00 -0.53 -12.29
CA ILE A 178 5.35 -0.97 -11.90
C ILE A 178 6.07 -1.52 -13.14
N PRO A 179 7.35 -1.16 -13.38
CA PRO A 179 8.11 -1.68 -14.52
C PRO A 179 8.07 -3.22 -14.61
N PRO A 180 7.93 -3.81 -15.81
CA PRO A 180 7.73 -5.25 -15.98
C PRO A 180 8.79 -6.12 -15.31
N GLN A 181 10.06 -5.76 -15.43
CA GLN A 181 11.17 -6.48 -14.81
C GLN A 181 11.05 -6.49 -13.28
N ARG A 182 10.65 -5.38 -12.67
CA ARG A 182 10.44 -5.29 -11.22
C ARG A 182 9.24 -6.12 -10.78
N ARG A 183 8.13 -6.11 -11.54
CA ARG A 183 6.97 -6.99 -11.29
C ARG A 183 7.35 -8.45 -11.32
N GLN A 184 8.13 -8.86 -12.36
CA GLN A 184 8.63 -10.22 -12.47
C GLN A 184 9.47 -10.62 -11.26
N ALA A 185 10.41 -9.76 -10.84
CA ALA A 185 11.25 -10.00 -9.67
C ALA A 185 10.41 -10.16 -8.39
N MET A 186 9.40 -9.30 -8.19
CA MET A 186 8.48 -9.37 -7.05
C MET A 186 7.71 -10.70 -7.04
N LEU A 187 7.10 -11.11 -8.16
CA LEU A 187 6.33 -12.35 -8.27
C LEU A 187 7.20 -13.59 -8.08
N THR A 188 8.42 -13.56 -8.63
CA THR A 188 9.41 -14.64 -8.44
C THR A 188 9.82 -14.77 -6.97
N ALA A 189 10.06 -13.64 -6.28
CA ALA A 189 10.46 -13.63 -4.87
C ALA A 189 9.45 -14.29 -3.93
N VAL A 190 8.16 -14.27 -4.29
CA VAL A 190 7.08 -14.90 -3.50
C VAL A 190 6.60 -16.23 -4.08
N GLY A 191 7.28 -16.75 -5.10
CA GLY A 191 6.93 -18.04 -5.74
C GLY A 191 5.54 -18.03 -6.37
N CYS A 192 5.05 -16.86 -6.81
CA CYS A 192 3.73 -16.72 -7.41
C CYS A 192 3.68 -17.43 -8.77
N ARG A 193 2.67 -18.30 -8.96
CA ARG A 193 2.47 -19.08 -10.20
C ARG A 193 1.09 -18.87 -10.81
N THR A 194 0.20 -18.16 -10.14
CA THR A 194 -1.18 -17.92 -10.58
C THR A 194 -1.44 -16.42 -10.60
N GLY A 195 -1.97 -15.93 -11.70
CA GLY A 195 -2.38 -14.54 -11.86
C GLY A 195 -3.83 -14.44 -12.31
N LEU A 196 -4.54 -13.38 -11.92
CA LEU A 196 -5.87 -13.10 -12.43
C LEU A 196 -5.77 -12.28 -13.71
N ALA A 197 -6.48 -12.71 -14.75
CA ALA A 197 -6.70 -11.91 -15.95
C ALA A 197 -7.87 -10.95 -15.71
N THR A 198 -7.59 -9.65 -15.67
CA THR A 198 -8.62 -8.60 -15.63
C THR A 198 -8.68 -7.90 -16.98
N ALA A 199 -9.86 -7.38 -17.35
CA ALA A 199 -9.99 -6.59 -18.56
C ALA A 199 -9.34 -5.21 -18.36
N THR A 200 -8.25 -4.91 -19.05
CA THR A 200 -7.61 -3.58 -19.10
C THR A 200 -7.44 -3.13 -20.54
N GLY A 201 -8.52 -2.68 -21.18
CA GLY A 201 -8.44 -1.97 -22.45
C GLY A 201 -9.21 -0.66 -22.35
N PRO A 202 -8.70 0.46 -22.90
CA PRO A 202 -9.46 1.72 -22.94
C PRO A 202 -10.72 1.63 -23.81
N ASP A 203 -10.92 0.54 -24.56
CA ASP A 203 -12.05 0.32 -25.47
C ASP A 203 -13.13 -0.66 -24.94
N ASP A 204 -12.90 -1.34 -23.82
CA ASP A 204 -13.95 -2.11 -23.14
C ASP A 204 -14.88 -1.15 -22.36
N ARG A 205 -15.62 -0.36 -23.13
CA ARG A 205 -16.57 0.62 -22.63
C ARG A 205 -17.68 -0.10 -21.89
N TYR A 206 -17.88 0.28 -20.67
CA TYR A 206 -19.14 0.09 -19.96
C TYR A 206 -20.25 0.81 -20.75
N GLY A 207 -20.82 0.17 -21.74
CA GLY A 207 -22.05 0.64 -22.34
C GLY A 207 -23.18 0.48 -21.32
N PRO A 208 -24.28 1.29 -21.43
CA PRO A 208 -25.42 1.16 -20.51
C PRO A 208 -26.05 -0.23 -20.46
N ASP A 209 -25.72 -1.12 -21.41
CA ASP A 209 -26.24 -2.48 -21.54
C ASP A 209 -25.14 -3.57 -21.55
N GLY A 210 -23.88 -3.24 -21.19
CA GLY A 210 -22.76 -4.18 -21.20
C GLY A 210 -22.56 -4.88 -19.86
N PRO A 211 -22.13 -6.16 -19.85
CA PRO A 211 -21.86 -6.88 -18.60
C PRO A 211 -20.68 -6.23 -17.85
N LEU A 212 -20.84 -6.07 -16.54
CA LEU A 212 -19.84 -5.49 -15.61
C LEU A 212 -18.45 -6.14 -15.67
N LEU A 213 -18.32 -7.32 -16.27
CA LEU A 213 -17.10 -8.11 -16.31
C LEU A 213 -16.94 -8.75 -17.72
N ALA A 214 -16.45 -8.00 -18.70
CA ALA A 214 -16.23 -8.50 -20.06
C ALA A 214 -14.81 -8.22 -20.55
N GLY A 215 -14.11 -9.24 -21.05
CA GLY A 215 -12.93 -9.14 -21.88
C GLY A 215 -11.84 -10.17 -21.61
N PRO A 216 -11.15 -10.71 -22.64
CA PRO A 216 -9.94 -11.50 -22.48
C PRO A 216 -8.73 -10.58 -22.40
N LEU A 217 -7.85 -10.81 -21.41
CA LEU A 217 -6.60 -10.08 -21.27
C LEU A 217 -5.45 -11.02 -21.03
N LEU A 218 -4.67 -11.18 -22.07
CA LEU A 218 -3.34 -11.78 -22.00
C LEU A 218 -2.23 -10.72 -21.99
N ASP A 219 -2.51 -9.50 -22.44
CA ASP A 219 -1.48 -8.47 -22.66
C ASP A 219 -1.20 -7.55 -21.46
N GLY A 220 -2.03 -7.59 -20.43
CA GLY A 220 -1.95 -6.64 -19.29
C GLY A 220 -0.78 -6.85 -18.33
N TRP A 221 -0.16 -8.04 -18.29
CA TRP A 221 0.93 -8.32 -17.35
C TRP A 221 2.30 -7.85 -17.84
N GLY A 222 2.47 -7.61 -19.17
CA GLY A 222 3.74 -7.16 -19.76
C GLY A 222 4.93 -8.07 -19.41
N LEU A 223 4.65 -9.36 -19.18
CA LEU A 223 5.66 -10.37 -18.94
C LEU A 223 6.12 -10.86 -20.31
N GLU A 224 7.29 -10.41 -20.75
CA GLU A 224 7.91 -10.85 -21.98
C GLU A 224 8.09 -12.39 -21.96
N PRO A 225 7.68 -13.12 -23.03
CA PRO A 225 8.03 -14.53 -23.17
C PRO A 225 9.55 -14.64 -23.36
N GLY A 226 10.27 -15.07 -22.33
CA GLY A 226 11.72 -15.26 -22.41
C GLY A 226 12.54 -14.72 -21.24
N LEU A 227 11.92 -14.04 -20.27
CA LEU A 227 12.58 -13.80 -18.99
C LEU A 227 12.50 -15.08 -18.15
N ASP A 228 13.64 -15.53 -17.60
CA ASP A 228 13.78 -16.74 -16.77
C ASP A 228 12.94 -16.66 -15.48
N GLY A 229 11.63 -16.83 -15.60
CA GLY A 229 10.68 -16.84 -14.49
C GLY A 229 9.55 -17.84 -14.75
N PRO A 230 8.87 -18.34 -13.68
CA PRO A 230 7.77 -19.26 -13.87
C PRO A 230 6.66 -18.58 -14.68
N ALA A 231 6.19 -19.25 -15.74
CA ALA A 231 5.02 -18.83 -16.48
C ALA A 231 3.82 -18.75 -15.52
N LEU A 232 3.13 -17.60 -15.47
CA LEU A 232 1.91 -17.45 -14.69
C LEU A 232 0.77 -18.20 -15.38
N GLY A 233 0.12 -19.12 -14.66
CA GLY A 233 -1.18 -19.67 -15.04
C GLY A 233 -2.24 -18.56 -14.86
N LEU A 234 -2.87 -18.12 -15.96
CA LEU A 234 -3.89 -17.08 -15.90
C LEU A 234 -5.27 -17.67 -15.66
N VAL A 235 -5.98 -17.16 -14.65
CA VAL A 235 -7.36 -17.53 -14.33
C VAL A 235 -8.27 -16.33 -14.65
N GLY A 236 -9.22 -16.54 -15.57
CA GLY A 236 -10.20 -15.51 -15.93
C GLY A 236 -11.21 -15.26 -14.82
N LEU A 237 -11.60 -13.99 -14.64
CA LEU A 237 -12.68 -13.63 -13.72
C LEU A 237 -14.04 -14.16 -14.20
N PRO A 238 -14.94 -14.58 -13.30
CA PRO A 238 -16.29 -14.99 -13.65
C PRO A 238 -17.09 -13.78 -14.15
N ARG A 239 -18.02 -14.01 -15.11
CA ARG A 239 -18.93 -12.99 -15.63
C ARG A 239 -20.27 -13.09 -14.93
N LEU A 240 -20.91 -11.95 -14.66
CA LEU A 240 -22.33 -11.94 -14.36
C LEU A 240 -23.10 -12.24 -15.66
N ALA A 241 -24.03 -13.17 -15.60
CA ALA A 241 -25.05 -13.32 -16.65
C ALA A 241 -25.86 -12.01 -16.71
N GLY A 242 -26.25 -11.59 -17.93
CA GLY A 242 -27.03 -10.36 -18.11
C GLY A 242 -28.33 -10.34 -17.31
N PRO A 243 -28.97 -9.16 -17.15
CA PRO A 243 -30.17 -9.00 -16.30
C PRO A 243 -31.37 -9.89 -16.70
N ASP A 244 -31.41 -10.42 -17.93
CA ASP A 244 -32.50 -11.21 -18.46
C ASP A 244 -32.31 -12.73 -18.30
N THR A 245 -31.20 -13.22 -17.81
CA THR A 245 -31.06 -14.64 -17.51
C THR A 245 -31.51 -14.89 -16.06
N ALA A 246 -32.79 -15.13 -15.89
CA ALA A 246 -33.36 -15.76 -14.71
C ALA A 246 -32.97 -17.26 -14.67
N ASP A 247 -31.69 -17.57 -14.84
CA ASP A 247 -31.19 -18.87 -14.46
C ASP A 247 -31.27 -18.96 -12.93
N PRO A 248 -31.92 -20.00 -12.40
CA PRO A 248 -31.91 -20.23 -10.96
C PRO A 248 -30.47 -20.42 -10.57
N VAL A 249 -29.91 -19.35 -9.99
CA VAL A 249 -28.59 -19.40 -9.41
C VAL A 249 -28.58 -20.55 -8.43
N ALA A 250 -27.81 -21.58 -8.72
CA ALA A 250 -27.58 -22.66 -7.77
C ALA A 250 -27.22 -21.99 -6.44
N GLU A 251 -27.97 -22.30 -5.40
CA GLU A 251 -27.59 -21.91 -4.04
C GLU A 251 -26.13 -22.26 -3.87
N PRO A 252 -25.33 -21.38 -3.26
CA PRO A 252 -23.91 -21.67 -3.01
C PRO A 252 -23.89 -23.06 -2.37
N PRO A 253 -23.06 -24.00 -2.86
CA PRO A 253 -23.06 -25.36 -2.36
C PRO A 253 -22.94 -25.27 -0.84
N ALA A 254 -23.88 -25.93 -0.14
CA ALA A 254 -23.87 -26.10 1.31
C ALA A 254 -22.71 -27.06 1.66
N GLY A 255 -21.49 -26.64 1.33
CA GLY A 255 -20.27 -27.30 1.77
C GLY A 255 -20.05 -26.98 3.24
N GLU A 256 -19.65 -27.97 4.00
CA GLU A 256 -19.20 -27.73 5.39
C GLU A 256 -18.23 -26.55 5.42
N PRO A 257 -18.37 -25.63 6.41
CA PRO A 257 -17.50 -24.46 6.51
C PRO A 257 -16.04 -24.95 6.54
N ARG A 258 -15.29 -24.51 5.54
CA ARG A 258 -13.90 -24.92 5.37
C ARG A 258 -13.11 -24.36 6.55
N ARG A 259 -12.59 -25.20 7.41
CA ARG A 259 -11.68 -24.77 8.49
C ARG A 259 -10.39 -24.25 7.83
N ILE A 260 -10.26 -22.94 7.74
CA ILE A 260 -9.04 -22.28 7.27
C ILE A 260 -8.12 -22.09 8.50
N ASP A 261 -6.84 -22.47 8.35
CA ASP A 261 -5.84 -22.25 9.38
C ASP A 261 -5.66 -20.74 9.63
N PRO A 262 -5.84 -20.23 10.84
CA PRO A 262 -5.62 -18.82 11.18
C PRO A 262 -4.20 -18.31 10.85
N GLU A 263 -3.20 -19.19 10.83
CA GLU A 263 -1.83 -18.85 10.46
C GLU A 263 -1.58 -18.89 8.95
N GLN A 264 -2.55 -19.34 8.15
CA GLN A 264 -2.42 -19.31 6.69
C GLN A 264 -2.27 -17.87 6.20
N PRO A 265 -1.36 -17.59 5.24
CA PRO A 265 -1.24 -16.28 4.63
C PRO A 265 -2.57 -15.81 3.99
N ALA A 266 -3.00 -14.61 4.34
CA ALA A 266 -4.12 -13.92 3.71
C ALA A 266 -3.63 -13.10 2.51
N TYR A 267 -2.55 -12.36 2.69
CA TYR A 267 -1.95 -11.56 1.64
C TYR A 267 -0.45 -11.35 1.84
N LEU A 268 0.20 -10.99 0.74
CA LEU A 268 1.59 -10.54 0.71
C LEU A 268 1.65 -9.14 0.10
N LEU A 269 2.26 -8.20 0.83
CA LEU A 269 2.51 -6.84 0.36
C LEU A 269 3.99 -6.52 0.43
N PHE A 270 4.47 -5.75 -0.54
CA PHE A 270 5.88 -5.38 -0.61
C PHE A 270 6.11 -4.02 0.03
N THR A 271 7.03 -3.98 0.99
CA THR A 271 7.53 -2.73 1.58
C THR A 271 8.94 -2.44 1.07
N SER A 272 9.36 -1.17 1.14
CA SER A 272 10.73 -0.77 0.79
C SER A 272 11.76 -1.46 1.69
N GLY A 273 12.92 -1.78 1.11
CA GLY A 273 13.95 -2.56 1.78
C GLY A 273 15.33 -1.90 1.76
N SER A 274 16.03 -1.92 2.90
CA SER A 274 17.39 -1.38 3.06
C SER A 274 18.46 -2.02 2.16
N THR A 275 18.15 -3.18 1.56
CA THR A 275 19.03 -3.89 0.62
C THR A 275 18.78 -3.53 -0.83
N GLY A 276 17.91 -2.56 -1.12
CA GLY A 276 17.50 -2.18 -2.48
C GLY A 276 16.43 -3.10 -3.09
N GLN A 277 16.03 -4.18 -2.41
CA GLN A 277 14.97 -5.08 -2.87
C GLN A 277 13.74 -4.95 -1.97
N PRO A 278 12.52 -4.91 -2.55
CA PRO A 278 11.29 -4.89 -1.76
C PRO A 278 11.16 -6.13 -0.87
N LYS A 279 10.73 -5.92 0.37
CA LYS A 279 10.49 -6.99 1.35
C LYS A 279 9.03 -7.43 1.32
N PRO A 280 8.71 -8.68 0.97
CA PRO A 280 7.33 -9.17 0.97
C PRO A 280 6.90 -9.51 2.40
N VAL A 281 6.02 -8.71 2.99
CA VAL A 281 5.41 -8.95 4.30
C VAL A 281 4.29 -9.97 4.16
N VAL A 282 4.31 -11.01 4.98
CA VAL A 282 3.29 -12.08 4.99
C VAL A 282 2.31 -11.84 6.12
N THR A 283 1.08 -11.51 5.79
CA THR A 283 0.01 -11.27 6.78
C THR A 283 -0.89 -12.50 6.87
N PRO A 284 -1.04 -13.11 8.05
CA PRO A 284 -1.90 -14.29 8.25
C PRO A 284 -3.38 -13.93 8.38
N ARG A 285 -4.24 -14.92 8.17
CA ARG A 285 -5.71 -14.80 8.26
C ARG A 285 -6.17 -14.22 9.60
N ARG A 286 -5.61 -14.69 10.72
CA ARG A 286 -5.96 -14.15 12.05
C ARG A 286 -5.72 -12.66 12.16
N ALA A 287 -4.62 -12.18 11.57
CA ALA A 287 -4.22 -10.80 11.72
C ALA A 287 -5.20 -9.86 11.01
N ILE A 288 -5.53 -10.13 9.74
CA ILE A 288 -6.49 -9.30 9.01
C ILE A 288 -7.91 -9.43 9.58
N SER A 289 -8.32 -10.62 10.02
CA SER A 289 -9.66 -10.84 10.59
C SER A 289 -9.88 -10.03 11.86
N VAL A 290 -8.93 -10.08 12.81
CA VAL A 290 -9.05 -9.34 14.07
C VAL A 290 -8.96 -7.83 13.87
N THR A 291 -8.11 -7.38 12.93
CA THR A 291 -7.96 -5.96 12.62
C THR A 291 -9.23 -5.42 11.96
N VAL A 292 -9.78 -6.11 10.96
CA VAL A 292 -11.04 -5.69 10.29
C VAL A 292 -12.20 -5.60 11.26
N ALA A 293 -12.35 -6.57 12.16
CA ALA A 293 -13.37 -6.51 13.22
C ALA A 293 -13.21 -5.25 14.09
N SER A 294 -11.98 -4.95 14.50
CA SER A 294 -11.65 -3.78 15.31
C SER A 294 -11.89 -2.46 14.55
N LEU A 295 -11.57 -2.41 13.24
CA LEU A 295 -11.79 -1.22 12.42
C LEU A 295 -13.28 -0.95 12.17
N ARG A 296 -14.10 -1.98 11.99
CA ARG A 296 -15.57 -1.82 11.93
C ARG A 296 -16.11 -1.06 13.15
N GLU A 297 -15.66 -1.45 14.34
CA GLU A 297 -16.05 -0.80 15.60
C GLU A 297 -15.47 0.60 15.72
N LEU A 298 -14.17 0.78 15.40
CA LEU A 298 -13.48 2.07 15.45
C LEU A 298 -14.16 3.11 14.57
N PHE A 299 -14.48 2.76 13.32
CA PHE A 299 -15.14 3.64 12.36
C PHE A 299 -16.65 3.76 12.61
N GLY A 300 -17.21 2.87 13.43
CA GLY A 300 -18.64 2.79 13.70
C GLY A 300 -19.43 2.59 12.41
N LEU A 301 -18.98 1.65 11.57
CA LEU A 301 -19.61 1.38 10.27
C LEU A 301 -20.96 0.71 10.43
N THR A 302 -21.91 1.19 9.65
CA THR A 302 -23.28 0.68 9.56
C THR A 302 -23.64 0.35 8.10
N PRO A 303 -24.67 -0.43 7.85
CA PRO A 303 -25.11 -0.72 6.49
C PRO A 303 -25.53 0.51 5.67
N ASP A 304 -25.75 1.66 6.31
CA ASP A 304 -26.15 2.89 5.63
C ASP A 304 -24.96 3.76 5.20
N ASP A 305 -23.75 3.35 5.57
CA ASP A 305 -22.53 4.04 5.18
C ASP A 305 -22.15 3.81 3.73
N ARG A 306 -21.51 4.84 3.16
CA ARG A 306 -20.89 4.83 1.84
C ARG A 306 -19.44 5.24 1.98
N VAL A 307 -18.54 4.29 1.84
CA VAL A 307 -17.11 4.47 2.04
C VAL A 307 -16.44 4.66 0.69
N LEU A 308 -15.69 5.74 0.53
CA LEU A 308 -14.89 5.96 -0.68
C LEU A 308 -13.66 5.04 -0.66
N GLN A 309 -13.44 4.30 -1.74
CA GLN A 309 -12.17 3.62 -1.98
C GLN A 309 -11.21 4.61 -2.63
N PHE A 310 -10.25 5.10 -1.85
CA PHE A 310 -9.30 6.14 -2.24
C PHE A 310 -7.85 5.65 -2.26
N ALA A 311 -7.46 4.81 -1.30
CA ALA A 311 -6.09 4.33 -1.18
C ALA A 311 -5.67 3.49 -2.40
N SER A 312 -4.40 3.60 -2.78
CA SER A 312 -3.83 2.71 -3.80
C SER A 312 -3.98 1.24 -3.39
N LEU A 313 -4.45 0.41 -4.32
CA LEU A 313 -4.69 -1.02 -4.10
C LEU A 313 -3.40 -1.86 -3.94
N ASN A 314 -2.22 -1.23 -4.05
CA ASN A 314 -0.93 -1.85 -3.71
C ASN A 314 -0.52 -1.68 -2.25
N TRP A 315 -1.25 -0.89 -1.47
CA TRP A 315 -0.97 -0.61 -0.08
C TRP A 315 -2.04 -1.21 0.81
N ASP A 316 -1.66 -1.62 2.00
CA ASP A 316 -2.58 -2.20 2.98
C ASP A 316 -3.71 -1.25 3.39
N THR A 317 -3.52 0.05 3.33
CA THR A 317 -4.55 1.07 3.60
C THR A 317 -5.84 0.84 2.80
N CYS A 318 -5.77 0.27 1.57
CA CYS A 318 -6.99 -0.05 0.83
C CYS A 318 -7.88 -1.08 1.55
N PHE A 319 -7.28 -1.95 2.36
CA PHE A 319 -8.05 -2.92 3.15
C PHE A 319 -8.79 -2.27 4.33
N GLU A 320 -8.35 -1.10 4.80
CA GLU A 320 -9.06 -0.30 5.81
C GLU A 320 -10.39 0.23 5.27
N GLU A 321 -10.44 0.49 3.95
CA GLU A 321 -11.64 0.93 3.25
C GLU A 321 -12.52 -0.24 2.81
N ILE A 322 -11.93 -1.28 2.20
CA ILE A 322 -12.67 -2.36 1.54
C ILE A 322 -13.27 -3.34 2.55
N LEU A 323 -12.43 -3.91 3.42
CA LEU A 323 -12.82 -5.08 4.20
C LEU A 323 -13.78 -4.74 5.37
N PRO A 324 -13.56 -3.68 6.16
CA PRO A 324 -14.53 -3.27 7.17
C PRO A 324 -15.87 -2.87 6.57
N THR A 325 -15.86 -2.21 5.39
CA THR A 325 -17.08 -1.82 4.65
C THR A 325 -17.91 -3.03 4.27
N LEU A 326 -17.27 -4.00 3.60
CA LEU A 326 -17.97 -5.18 3.08
C LEU A 326 -18.39 -6.17 4.17
N THR A 327 -17.72 -6.16 5.32
CA THR A 327 -18.13 -6.96 6.49
C THR A 327 -19.14 -6.24 7.40
N ALA A 328 -19.38 -4.95 7.20
CA ALA A 328 -20.42 -4.19 7.91
C ALA A 328 -21.76 -4.13 7.18
N GLY A 329 -21.82 -4.57 5.92
CA GLY A 329 -23.01 -4.41 5.07
C GLY A 329 -23.14 -3.00 4.45
N ALA A 330 -22.08 -2.18 4.52
CA ALA A 330 -21.99 -0.84 3.95
C ALA A 330 -21.67 -0.88 2.45
N THR A 331 -21.70 0.25 1.78
CA THR A 331 -21.43 0.36 0.33
C THR A 331 -20.01 0.91 0.10
N LEU A 332 -19.21 0.18 -0.66
CA LEU A 332 -17.92 0.65 -1.18
C LEU A 332 -18.14 1.43 -2.47
N VAL A 333 -17.57 2.63 -2.57
CA VAL A 333 -17.69 3.48 -3.75
C VAL A 333 -16.34 3.63 -4.43
N LEU A 334 -16.26 3.23 -5.70
CA LEU A 334 -15.10 3.39 -6.57
C LEU A 334 -15.43 4.46 -7.62
N ASP A 335 -14.67 5.54 -7.65
CA ASP A 335 -14.92 6.64 -8.60
C ASP A 335 -13.60 7.29 -9.04
N ALA A 336 -13.38 7.39 -10.35
CA ALA A 336 -12.18 7.97 -10.93
C ALA A 336 -11.98 9.46 -10.59
N GLU A 337 -13.06 10.19 -10.27
CA GLU A 337 -13.00 11.59 -9.83
C GLU A 337 -12.25 11.76 -8.50
N ALA A 338 -12.16 10.71 -7.69
CA ALA A 338 -11.37 10.68 -6.47
C ALA A 338 -9.89 11.01 -6.74
N HIS A 339 -9.39 10.59 -7.91
CA HIS A 339 -7.99 10.73 -8.33
C HIS A 339 -7.77 11.78 -9.42
N SER A 340 -8.77 12.63 -9.69
CA SER A 340 -8.73 13.63 -10.76
C SER A 340 -7.69 14.76 -10.57
N GLY A 341 -7.07 14.85 -9.38
CA GLY A 341 -6.17 15.96 -9.01
C GLY A 341 -6.88 17.31 -8.85
N SER A 342 -8.23 17.33 -8.80
CA SER A 342 -9.06 18.52 -8.71
C SER A 342 -10.00 18.45 -7.51
N PHE A 343 -9.79 19.26 -6.50
CA PHE A 343 -10.66 19.33 -5.32
C PHE A 343 -12.12 19.69 -5.66
N PRO A 344 -12.43 20.62 -6.57
CA PRO A 344 -13.81 20.85 -6.97
C PRO A 344 -14.49 19.62 -7.59
N ARG A 345 -13.79 18.79 -8.36
CA ARG A 345 -14.32 17.53 -8.90
C ARG A 345 -14.50 16.51 -7.79
N PHE A 346 -13.51 16.34 -6.92
CA PHE A 346 -13.56 15.48 -5.75
C PHE A 346 -14.78 15.81 -4.86
N LEU A 347 -14.99 17.08 -4.51
CA LEU A 347 -16.10 17.49 -3.65
C LEU A 347 -17.47 17.24 -4.30
N ARG A 348 -17.61 17.48 -5.62
CA ARG A 348 -18.84 17.16 -6.36
C ARG A 348 -19.09 15.65 -6.38
N MET A 349 -18.07 14.82 -6.53
CA MET A 349 -18.18 13.37 -6.45
C MET A 349 -18.62 12.93 -5.05
N VAL A 350 -17.99 13.45 -3.98
CA VAL A 350 -18.37 13.15 -2.58
C VAL A 350 -19.85 13.47 -2.33
N GLU A 351 -20.34 14.59 -2.85
CA GLU A 351 -21.74 15.00 -2.75
C GLU A 351 -22.67 14.10 -3.57
N ARG A 352 -22.37 13.88 -4.87
CA ARG A 352 -23.14 13.03 -5.79
C ARG A 352 -23.27 11.62 -5.26
N GLU A 353 -22.17 11.02 -4.82
CA GLU A 353 -22.12 9.67 -4.30
C GLU A 353 -22.56 9.57 -2.83
N ARG A 354 -22.87 10.70 -2.19
CA ARG A 354 -23.29 10.76 -0.77
C ARG A 354 -22.31 10.01 0.14
N ILE A 355 -21.02 10.21 -0.07
CA ILE A 355 -19.97 9.58 0.74
C ILE A 355 -20.14 9.98 2.22
N THR A 356 -20.08 9.00 3.10
CA THR A 356 -20.19 9.20 4.55
C THR A 356 -18.84 9.07 5.27
N VAL A 357 -17.93 8.28 4.70
CA VAL A 357 -16.59 8.00 5.27
C VAL A 357 -15.53 8.24 4.20
N LEU A 358 -14.54 9.03 4.57
CA LEU A 358 -13.33 9.30 3.80
C LEU A 358 -12.12 8.81 4.59
N ASP A 359 -11.35 7.90 4.02
CA ASP A 359 -10.03 7.51 4.53
C ASP A 359 -8.96 8.09 3.59
N LEU A 360 -8.19 9.04 4.07
CA LEU A 360 -7.34 9.88 3.22
C LEU A 360 -5.90 9.90 3.73
N PRO A 361 -4.91 9.80 2.84
CA PRO A 361 -3.54 10.12 3.22
C PRO A 361 -3.47 11.50 3.86
N THR A 362 -2.73 11.64 4.97
CA THR A 362 -2.60 12.92 5.70
C THR A 362 -2.16 14.06 4.78
N ALA A 363 -1.27 13.78 3.80
CA ALA A 363 -0.83 14.78 2.82
C ALA A 363 -2.00 15.29 1.95
N PHE A 364 -2.89 14.39 1.48
CA PHE A 364 -4.06 14.78 0.69
C PHE A 364 -5.04 15.59 1.53
N TRP A 365 -5.31 15.16 2.78
CA TRP A 365 -6.15 15.89 3.70
C TRP A 365 -5.61 17.30 3.99
N ASN A 366 -4.31 17.48 4.17
CA ASN A 366 -3.68 18.80 4.37
C ASN A 366 -4.00 19.77 3.20
N GLU A 367 -3.88 19.28 1.96
CA GLU A 367 -4.19 20.07 0.76
C GLU A 367 -5.70 20.35 0.62
N LEU A 368 -6.53 19.36 0.94
CA LEU A 368 -7.99 19.51 0.94
C LEU A 368 -8.42 20.59 1.94
N VAL A 369 -7.88 20.58 3.17
CA VAL A 369 -8.19 21.59 4.19
C VAL A 369 -7.77 22.98 3.72
N LEU A 370 -6.58 23.11 3.12
CA LEU A 370 -6.12 24.38 2.55
C LEU A 370 -7.11 24.90 1.50
N HIS A 371 -7.49 24.04 0.54
CA HIS A 371 -8.49 24.40 -0.49
C HIS A 371 -9.83 24.83 0.11
N LEU A 372 -10.35 24.05 1.10
CA LEU A 372 -11.61 24.39 1.76
C LEU A 372 -11.54 25.75 2.46
N THR A 373 -10.40 26.07 3.08
CA THR A 373 -10.18 27.34 3.78
C THR A 373 -10.11 28.50 2.81
N GLU A 374 -9.35 28.36 1.71
CA GLU A 374 -9.21 29.39 0.67
C GLU A 374 -10.53 29.69 -0.02
N GLU A 375 -11.30 28.67 -0.37
CA GLU A 375 -12.59 28.77 -1.05
C GLU A 375 -13.77 29.04 -0.10
N ARG A 376 -13.53 29.08 1.22
CA ARG A 376 -14.57 29.21 2.28
C ARG A 376 -15.69 28.17 2.11
N ARG A 377 -15.33 26.93 1.86
CA ARG A 377 -16.24 25.80 1.65
C ARG A 377 -16.13 24.80 2.80
N THR A 378 -17.15 23.96 2.93
CA THR A 378 -17.17 22.83 3.85
C THR A 378 -17.30 21.52 3.08
N LEU A 379 -17.07 20.40 3.76
CA LEU A 379 -17.37 19.08 3.19
C LEU A 379 -18.90 18.89 3.07
N PRO A 380 -19.35 18.13 2.05
CA PRO A 380 -20.76 17.75 1.90
C PRO A 380 -21.38 17.20 3.17
N GLY A 381 -22.67 17.48 3.38
CA GLY A 381 -23.41 17.14 4.59
C GLY A 381 -23.48 15.65 4.91
N SER A 382 -23.27 14.79 3.92
CA SER A 382 -23.22 13.33 4.10
C SER A 382 -21.99 12.84 4.87
N VAL A 383 -20.85 13.54 4.81
CA VAL A 383 -19.58 13.10 5.44
C VAL A 383 -19.71 13.19 6.96
N ARG A 384 -19.53 12.07 7.65
CA ARG A 384 -19.55 11.95 9.12
C ARG A 384 -18.20 11.61 9.74
N LEU A 385 -17.32 10.96 8.96
CA LEU A 385 -16.01 10.51 9.40
C LEU A 385 -14.95 10.81 8.35
N VAL A 386 -13.86 11.41 8.78
CA VAL A 386 -12.60 11.52 8.02
C VAL A 386 -11.51 10.83 8.83
N VAL A 387 -10.89 9.83 8.22
CA VAL A 387 -9.72 9.12 8.77
C VAL A 387 -8.49 9.69 8.08
N ILE A 388 -7.44 9.95 8.83
CA ILE A 388 -6.12 10.34 8.30
C ILE A 388 -5.04 9.48 8.92
N GLY A 389 -3.99 9.22 8.17
CA GLY A 389 -2.90 8.36 8.63
C GLY A 389 -1.69 8.39 7.69
N GLY A 390 -0.71 7.55 8.01
CA GLY A 390 0.49 7.37 7.19
C GLY A 390 1.59 8.42 7.40
N GLU A 391 1.27 9.65 7.81
CA GLU A 391 2.23 10.73 8.09
C GLU A 391 1.78 11.54 9.32
N ALA A 392 2.69 12.39 9.83
CA ALA A 392 2.34 13.30 10.90
C ALA A 392 1.36 14.38 10.40
N ALA A 393 0.23 14.54 11.10
CA ALA A 393 -0.71 15.60 10.79
C ALA A 393 -0.10 16.98 11.11
N ASN A 394 -0.40 17.97 10.26
CA ASN A 394 0.08 19.33 10.43
C ASN A 394 -0.79 20.11 11.43
N PRO A 395 -0.25 20.60 12.56
CA PRO A 395 -1.03 21.34 13.55
C PRO A 395 -1.73 22.59 13.00
N ALA A 396 -1.12 23.30 12.03
CA ALA A 396 -1.76 24.45 11.39
C ALA A 396 -3.01 24.04 10.60
N ARG A 397 -2.93 22.90 9.88
CA ARG A 397 -4.09 22.34 9.15
C ARG A 397 -5.20 21.88 10.10
N LEU A 398 -4.84 21.39 11.30
CA LEU A 398 -5.84 21.07 12.33
C LEU A 398 -6.52 22.32 12.88
N ALA A 399 -5.79 23.42 13.02
CA ALA A 399 -6.38 24.71 13.40
C ALA A 399 -7.34 25.23 12.33
N ASP A 400 -6.94 25.15 11.05
CA ASP A 400 -7.80 25.53 9.91
C ASP A 400 -9.04 24.64 9.84
N TRP A 401 -8.88 23.31 10.01
CA TRP A 401 -10.00 22.38 10.05
C TRP A 401 -11.00 22.69 11.16
N ALA A 402 -10.52 23.03 12.34
CA ALA A 402 -11.36 23.41 13.49
C ALA A 402 -12.07 24.74 13.29
N ALA A 403 -11.53 25.63 12.44
CA ALA A 403 -12.16 26.91 12.10
C ALA A 403 -13.24 26.77 11.02
N LEU A 404 -13.28 25.66 10.28
CA LEU A 404 -14.37 25.33 9.35
C LEU A 404 -15.57 24.75 10.11
N ASP A 405 -16.76 24.75 9.46
CA ASP A 405 -17.97 24.08 10.01
C ASP A 405 -17.84 22.55 9.87
N THR A 406 -16.94 21.98 10.67
CA THR A 406 -16.63 20.55 10.69
C THR A 406 -16.95 19.88 12.03
N GLY A 407 -17.58 20.59 12.98
CA GLY A 407 -17.87 20.07 14.32
C GLY A 407 -18.69 18.78 14.35
N ARG A 408 -19.52 18.52 13.32
CA ARG A 408 -20.28 17.27 13.14
C ARG A 408 -19.43 16.11 12.61
N ILE A 409 -18.26 16.39 12.04
CA ILE A 409 -17.40 15.42 11.39
C ILE A 409 -16.36 14.92 12.40
N ARG A 410 -16.31 13.61 12.60
CA ARG A 410 -15.25 12.98 13.37
C ARG A 410 -13.96 12.97 12.54
N LEU A 411 -12.89 13.61 13.03
CA LEU A 411 -11.55 13.52 12.45
C LEU A 411 -10.71 12.56 13.28
N LEU A 412 -10.39 11.41 12.72
CA LEU A 412 -9.64 10.32 13.34
C LEU A 412 -8.23 10.26 12.78
N ASN A 413 -7.21 10.37 13.64
CA ASN A 413 -5.83 10.12 13.26
C ASN A 413 -5.45 8.69 13.62
N THR A 414 -4.79 7.99 12.69
CA THR A 414 -4.41 6.59 12.80
C THR A 414 -2.91 6.39 12.60
N TYR A 415 -2.40 5.33 13.22
CA TYR A 415 -1.01 4.91 13.09
C TYR A 415 -0.94 3.39 12.97
N GLY A 416 -0.08 2.91 12.06
CA GLY A 416 0.19 1.51 11.85
C GLY A 416 1.32 1.27 10.86
N SER A 417 1.56 0.01 10.55
CA SER A 417 2.50 -0.44 9.53
C SER A 417 2.04 -1.76 8.94
N THR A 418 2.51 -2.09 7.76
CA THR A 418 2.18 -3.35 7.06
C THR A 418 2.54 -4.58 7.90
N GLU A 419 3.63 -4.51 8.66
CA GLU A 419 4.08 -5.60 9.55
C GLU A 419 3.18 -5.81 10.77
N THR A 420 2.31 -4.84 11.09
CA THR A 420 1.36 -4.90 12.20
C THR A 420 -0.09 -4.94 11.74
N THR A 421 -0.30 -5.15 10.46
CA THR A 421 -1.61 -5.29 9.80
C THR A 421 -2.49 -4.07 10.00
N LEU A 422 -2.29 -3.04 9.16
CA LEU A 422 -3.08 -1.81 9.15
C LEU A 422 -2.90 -0.98 10.45
N ILE A 423 -4.00 -0.44 10.95
CA ILE A 423 -4.05 0.47 12.11
C ILE A 423 -3.83 -0.28 13.41
N THR A 424 -2.92 0.21 14.23
CA THR A 424 -2.66 -0.25 15.59
C THR A 424 -3.06 0.76 16.65
N HIS A 425 -2.96 2.06 16.35
CA HIS A 425 -3.28 3.14 17.29
C HIS A 425 -4.17 4.17 16.61
N ALA A 426 -5.04 4.79 17.41
CA ALA A 426 -5.93 5.82 16.91
C ALA A 426 -6.27 6.88 17.98
N VAL A 427 -6.61 8.09 17.51
CA VAL A 427 -7.08 9.19 18.35
C VAL A 427 -8.03 10.10 17.59
N ASP A 428 -9.12 10.50 18.22
CA ASP A 428 -10.01 11.54 17.71
C ASP A 428 -9.37 12.92 17.90
N LEU A 429 -9.09 13.62 16.79
CA LEU A 429 -8.47 14.95 16.81
C LEU A 429 -9.48 16.09 16.82
N HIS A 430 -10.67 15.85 16.25
CA HIS A 430 -11.76 16.83 16.15
C HIS A 430 -13.12 16.13 16.02
N GLY A 431 -14.20 16.86 16.34
CA GLY A 431 -15.57 16.39 16.21
C GLY A 431 -16.14 15.75 17.49
N PRO A 432 -17.27 15.01 17.39
CA PRO A 432 -18.12 14.68 18.55
C PRO A 432 -17.48 13.70 19.55
N ARG A 433 -16.36 13.05 19.19
CA ARG A 433 -15.64 12.10 20.06
C ARG A 433 -14.28 12.61 20.52
N ALA A 434 -13.84 13.77 20.01
CA ALA A 434 -12.55 14.34 20.39
C ALA A 434 -12.59 14.82 21.85
N ALA A 435 -11.49 14.58 22.58
CA ALA A 435 -11.31 15.17 23.89
C ALA A 435 -11.18 16.70 23.77
N GLU A 436 -11.79 17.42 24.70
CA GLU A 436 -11.66 18.88 24.78
C GLU A 436 -10.19 19.28 24.98
N ARG A 437 -9.73 20.24 24.20
CA ARG A 437 -8.37 20.77 24.31
C ARG A 437 -8.37 22.08 25.08
N ALA A 438 -7.40 22.20 25.99
CA ALA A 438 -7.22 23.42 26.77
C ALA A 438 -6.83 24.66 25.91
N ARG A 439 -6.27 24.42 24.72
CA ARG A 439 -5.92 25.45 23.73
C ARG A 439 -5.99 24.93 22.29
N PRO A 440 -6.17 25.82 21.30
CA PRO A 440 -6.10 25.45 19.89
C PRO A 440 -4.73 24.86 19.50
N TRP A 441 -4.69 24.15 18.38
CA TRP A 441 -3.45 23.67 17.78
C TRP A 441 -2.57 24.85 17.36
N ALA A 442 -1.26 24.76 17.63
CA ALA A 442 -0.29 25.78 17.27
C ALA A 442 0.91 25.18 16.52
N ALA A 443 1.61 26.03 15.77
CA ALA A 443 2.85 25.64 15.13
C ALA A 443 3.86 25.11 16.17
N GLY A 444 4.47 23.96 15.87
CA GLY A 444 5.40 23.27 16.78
C GLY A 444 4.74 22.26 17.71
N ASP A 445 3.40 22.20 17.78
CA ASP A 445 2.71 21.10 18.47
C ASP A 445 3.01 19.78 17.75
N ARG A 446 3.06 18.69 18.53
CA ARG A 446 3.10 17.34 17.98
C ARG A 446 1.74 16.70 18.10
N VAL A 447 1.21 16.25 16.97
CA VAL A 447 -0.07 15.58 16.93
C VAL A 447 0.11 14.14 17.43
N PRO A 448 -0.72 13.68 18.37
CA PRO A 448 -0.62 12.33 18.90
C PRO A 448 -1.02 11.28 17.86
N ILE A 449 -0.45 10.08 18.00
CA ILE A 449 -0.85 8.87 17.25
C ILE A 449 -1.92 8.06 18.00
N GLY A 450 -2.19 8.38 19.25
CA GLY A 450 -3.31 7.85 20.01
C GLY A 450 -2.98 6.71 20.95
N ARG A 451 -3.96 5.83 21.16
CA ARG A 451 -3.88 4.64 22.01
C ARG A 451 -4.00 3.38 21.17
N ALA A 452 -3.41 2.30 21.69
CA ALA A 452 -3.54 0.99 21.09
C ALA A 452 -5.02 0.57 20.95
N LEU A 453 -5.34 -0.03 19.81
CA LEU A 453 -6.63 -0.68 19.58
C LEU A 453 -6.78 -1.93 20.46
N PRO A 454 -8.01 -2.43 20.71
CA PRO A 454 -8.25 -3.52 21.67
C PRO A 454 -7.46 -4.81 21.41
N HIS A 455 -7.14 -5.11 20.15
CA HIS A 455 -6.41 -6.31 19.73
C HIS A 455 -4.87 -6.13 19.74
N VAL A 456 -4.38 -4.95 20.10
CA VAL A 456 -2.96 -4.60 20.05
C VAL A 456 -2.36 -4.62 21.44
N LEU A 457 -1.23 -5.31 21.58
CA LEU A 457 -0.34 -5.18 22.72
C LEU A 457 0.77 -4.18 22.37
N GLU A 458 1.08 -3.27 23.31
CA GLU A 458 2.12 -2.27 23.09
C GLU A 458 3.13 -2.28 24.25
N ARG A 459 4.40 -2.04 23.89
CA ARG A 459 5.49 -1.78 24.84
C ARG A 459 6.36 -0.65 24.31
N ILE A 460 6.95 0.13 25.21
CA ILE A 460 8.03 1.05 24.89
C ILE A 460 9.32 0.38 25.33
N GLY A 461 10.20 0.09 24.37
CA GLY A 461 11.50 -0.55 24.57
C GLY A 461 12.63 0.44 24.82
N GLU A 462 13.85 -0.02 24.57
CA GLU A 462 15.04 0.83 24.65
C GLU A 462 14.97 1.99 23.63
N GLN A 463 15.57 3.12 23.96
CA GLN A 463 15.57 4.34 23.13
C GLN A 463 14.17 4.87 22.78
N ASP A 464 13.18 4.59 23.64
CA ASP A 464 11.77 4.94 23.43
C ASP A 464 11.14 4.27 22.19
N GLU A 465 11.67 3.13 21.71
CA GLU A 465 11.13 2.40 20.58
C GLU A 465 9.75 1.80 20.89
N LEU A 466 8.77 2.05 20.02
CA LEU A 466 7.48 1.37 20.11
C LEU A 466 7.61 -0.07 19.60
N LEU A 467 7.19 -1.02 20.46
CA LEU A 467 7.04 -2.43 20.13
C LEU A 467 5.56 -2.75 20.07
N VAL A 468 5.12 -3.36 18.97
CA VAL A 468 3.72 -3.79 18.77
C VAL A 468 3.65 -5.31 18.80
N GLY A 469 2.74 -5.83 19.58
CA GLY A 469 2.52 -7.27 19.72
C GLY A 469 1.06 -7.68 19.58
N GLY A 470 0.82 -8.98 19.58
CA GLY A 470 -0.53 -9.56 19.57
C GLY A 470 -0.93 -10.19 18.23
N PRO A 471 -2.23 -10.53 18.09
CA PRO A 471 -2.72 -11.32 16.95
C PRO A 471 -2.63 -10.60 15.60
N ALA A 472 -2.51 -9.27 15.56
CA ALA A 472 -2.39 -8.51 14.32
C ALA A 472 -0.97 -8.49 13.73
N VAL A 473 0.04 -9.03 14.43
CA VAL A 473 1.42 -9.01 13.93
C VAL A 473 1.60 -10.04 12.81
N ALA A 474 2.23 -9.60 11.70
CA ALA A 474 2.54 -10.41 10.53
C ALA A 474 3.46 -11.59 10.85
N LEU A 475 3.52 -12.58 9.95
CA LEU A 475 4.42 -13.74 10.10
C LEU A 475 5.90 -13.36 9.94
N GLY A 476 6.17 -12.30 9.18
CA GLY A 476 7.52 -11.83 8.86
C GLY A 476 7.66 -11.51 7.38
N TYR A 477 8.89 -11.51 6.90
CA TYR A 477 9.22 -11.26 5.50
C TYR A 477 9.46 -12.59 4.78
N HIS A 478 8.72 -12.83 3.68
CA HIS A 478 8.82 -14.07 2.91
C HIS A 478 10.24 -14.27 2.37
N GLY A 479 10.81 -15.47 2.60
CA GLY A 479 12.15 -15.82 2.13
C GLY A 479 13.31 -15.03 2.78
N LEU A 480 13.06 -14.18 3.80
CA LEU A 480 14.06 -13.31 4.41
C LEU A 480 14.17 -13.57 5.93
N PRO A 481 14.70 -14.73 6.35
CA PRO A 481 14.72 -15.12 7.78
C PRO A 481 15.57 -14.18 8.66
N GLU A 482 16.68 -13.66 8.15
CA GLU A 482 17.53 -12.71 8.89
C GLU A 482 16.82 -11.38 9.13
N ALA A 483 16.19 -10.80 8.09
CA ALA A 483 15.41 -9.58 8.20
C ALA A 483 14.21 -9.78 9.14
N THR A 484 13.57 -10.96 9.08
CA THR A 484 12.49 -11.33 9.99
C THR A 484 12.99 -11.39 11.42
N GLY A 485 14.09 -12.11 11.69
CA GLY A 485 14.66 -12.24 13.04
C GLY A 485 15.16 -10.91 13.62
N ALA A 486 15.54 -9.95 12.78
CA ALA A 486 15.95 -8.62 13.24
C ALA A 486 14.78 -7.75 13.73
N ARG A 487 13.57 -7.96 13.20
CA ARG A 487 12.40 -7.11 13.48
C ARG A 487 11.31 -7.83 14.29
N PHE A 488 11.19 -9.14 14.17
CA PHE A 488 10.16 -9.93 14.84
C PHE A 488 10.76 -10.85 15.89
N ALA A 489 10.09 -10.96 17.03
CA ALA A 489 10.43 -11.91 18.06
C ALA A 489 9.16 -12.55 18.64
N VAL A 490 9.26 -13.77 19.13
CA VAL A 490 8.21 -14.42 19.92
C VAL A 490 8.68 -14.50 21.36
N VAL A 491 7.89 -13.94 22.26
CA VAL A 491 8.19 -13.92 23.67
C VAL A 491 6.92 -14.21 24.45
N ASP A 492 6.98 -15.22 25.35
CA ASP A 492 5.84 -15.68 26.12
C ASP A 492 4.61 -15.96 25.20
N GLU A 493 4.86 -16.69 24.10
CA GLU A 493 3.90 -17.06 23.07
C GLU A 493 3.30 -15.86 22.27
N VAL A 494 3.68 -14.64 22.59
CA VAL A 494 3.27 -13.43 21.86
C VAL A 494 4.32 -13.07 20.81
N ARG A 495 3.86 -12.84 19.58
CA ARG A 495 4.70 -12.27 18.53
C ARG A 495 4.76 -10.74 18.67
N TRP A 496 5.96 -10.21 18.63
CA TRP A 496 6.26 -8.77 18.72
C TRP A 496 6.98 -8.29 17.48
N PHE A 497 6.67 -7.07 17.07
CA PHE A 497 7.35 -6.34 15.99
C PHE A 497 8.02 -5.10 16.54
N ARG A 498 9.28 -4.87 16.16
CA ARG A 498 10.05 -3.67 16.42
C ARG A 498 9.76 -2.65 15.33
N THR A 499 9.04 -1.58 15.65
CA THR A 499 8.60 -0.60 14.64
C THR A 499 9.74 0.27 14.11
N GLY A 500 10.80 0.49 14.90
CA GLY A 500 11.82 1.48 14.64
C GLY A 500 11.33 2.92 14.91
N ASP A 501 10.10 3.11 15.38
CA ASP A 501 9.52 4.40 15.70
C ASP A 501 9.72 4.74 17.17
N ARG A 502 10.22 5.95 17.45
CA ARG A 502 10.31 6.50 18.81
C ARG A 502 9.00 7.16 19.19
N VAL A 503 8.55 6.91 20.40
CA VAL A 503 7.31 7.49 20.94
C VAL A 503 7.52 8.08 22.32
N SER A 504 6.65 9.00 22.71
CA SER A 504 6.49 9.40 24.11
C SER A 504 5.05 9.14 24.53
N ARG A 505 4.87 8.71 25.79
CA ARG A 505 3.57 8.45 26.40
C ARG A 505 3.17 9.61 27.30
N ALA A 506 1.99 10.14 27.09
CA ALA A 506 1.38 11.12 28.00
C ALA A 506 0.81 10.41 29.27
N PRO A 507 0.57 11.14 30.37
CA PRO A 507 0.01 10.56 31.62
C PRO A 507 -1.31 9.83 31.42
N ASP A 508 -2.12 10.26 30.45
CA ASP A 508 -3.38 9.63 30.07
C ASP A 508 -3.21 8.40 29.16
N GLY A 509 -1.96 8.01 28.84
CA GLY A 509 -1.64 6.84 28.02
C GLY A 509 -1.59 7.10 26.51
N VAL A 510 -1.90 8.31 26.04
CA VAL A 510 -1.82 8.68 24.61
C VAL A 510 -0.37 8.73 24.15
N LEU A 511 -0.09 8.10 23.01
CA LEU A 511 1.23 8.11 22.39
C LEU A 511 1.40 9.25 21.39
N THR A 512 2.61 9.80 21.36
CA THR A 512 3.04 10.78 20.35
C THR A 512 4.32 10.29 19.68
N HIS A 513 4.36 10.27 18.35
CA HIS A 513 5.53 9.89 17.56
C HIS A 513 6.64 10.93 17.69
N ARG A 514 7.90 10.47 17.86
CA ARG A 514 9.09 11.30 18.10
C ARG A 514 10.16 11.18 17.03
N GLY A 515 9.88 10.45 15.95
CA GLY A 515 10.81 10.18 14.86
C GLY A 515 11.21 8.72 14.79
N ARG A 516 12.09 8.39 13.82
CA ARG A 516 12.55 7.02 13.58
C ARG A 516 13.98 6.80 14.07
N LEU A 517 14.27 5.56 14.46
CA LEU A 517 15.60 5.10 14.84
C LEU A 517 16.46 4.72 13.63
N ASP A 518 15.84 4.30 12.53
CA ASP A 518 16.50 3.69 11.37
C ASP A 518 16.62 4.62 10.15
N GLY A 519 16.11 5.84 10.22
CA GLY A 519 16.22 6.82 9.13
C GLY A 519 15.31 6.56 7.93
N GLU A 520 14.41 5.57 7.98
CA GLU A 520 13.36 5.42 6.97
C GLU A 520 12.46 6.66 6.90
N LEU A 521 11.91 6.92 5.74
CA LEU A 521 11.12 8.10 5.46
C LEU A 521 9.68 7.73 5.14
N LYS A 522 8.76 8.64 5.43
CA LYS A 522 7.40 8.60 4.87
C LYS A 522 7.24 9.76 3.90
N VAL A 523 6.92 9.43 2.65
CA VAL A 523 6.76 10.38 1.55
C VAL A 523 5.38 10.20 0.95
N ARG A 524 4.50 11.16 1.13
CA ARG A 524 3.08 11.09 0.72
C ARG A 524 2.37 9.85 1.27
N GLY A 525 2.61 9.54 2.54
CA GLY A 525 2.05 8.35 3.19
C GLY A 525 2.80 7.04 2.93
N ILE A 526 3.69 7.01 1.95
CA ILE A 526 4.43 5.81 1.55
C ILE A 526 5.74 5.73 2.33
N ARG A 527 6.00 4.57 2.93
CA ARG A 527 7.28 4.27 3.58
C ARG A 527 8.34 4.03 2.52
N VAL A 528 9.42 4.78 2.59
CA VAL A 528 10.56 4.70 1.66
C VAL A 528 11.85 4.52 2.46
N ASP A 529 12.61 3.50 2.13
CA ASP A 529 13.97 3.35 2.61
C ASP A 529 14.90 4.15 1.67
N PRO A 530 15.60 5.20 2.15
CA PRO A 530 16.54 5.95 1.32
C PRO A 530 17.60 5.07 0.66
N ALA A 531 18.02 3.98 1.33
CA ALA A 531 19.04 3.08 0.81
C ALA A 531 18.56 2.32 -0.43
N GLU A 532 17.26 2.03 -0.58
CA GLU A 532 16.70 1.45 -1.80
C GLU A 532 16.88 2.38 -2.99
N VAL A 533 16.55 3.66 -2.80
CA VAL A 533 16.69 4.67 -3.85
C VAL A 533 18.16 4.94 -4.18
N GLU A 534 19.03 4.97 -3.15
CA GLU A 534 20.48 5.10 -3.33
C GLU A 534 21.08 3.94 -4.13
N ALA A 535 20.65 2.70 -3.85
CA ALA A 535 21.12 1.52 -4.56
C ALA A 535 20.76 1.56 -6.06
N GLU A 536 19.54 2.01 -6.37
CA GLU A 536 19.10 2.18 -7.76
C GLU A 536 19.86 3.29 -8.48
N ILE A 537 20.06 4.45 -7.83
CA ILE A 537 20.82 5.57 -8.40
C ILE A 537 22.29 5.20 -8.59
N ALA A 538 22.89 4.46 -7.66
CA ALA A 538 24.28 4.02 -7.74
C ALA A 538 24.52 3.08 -8.93
N GLY A 539 23.50 2.38 -9.42
CA GLY A 539 23.55 1.60 -10.66
C GLY A 539 23.68 2.43 -11.94
N HIS A 540 23.49 3.74 -11.88
CA HIS A 540 23.63 4.62 -13.05
C HIS A 540 25.10 4.82 -13.41
N PRO A 541 25.52 4.63 -14.70
CA PRO A 541 26.93 4.64 -15.10
C PRO A 541 27.65 5.99 -14.86
N GLY A 542 26.91 7.09 -14.81
CA GLY A 542 27.44 8.43 -14.57
C GLY A 542 27.58 8.82 -13.10
N VAL A 543 27.19 7.95 -12.14
CA VAL A 543 27.20 8.25 -10.70
C VAL A 543 28.35 7.54 -9.98
N THR A 544 29.07 8.26 -9.13
CA THR A 544 30.10 7.70 -8.24
C THR A 544 29.56 7.47 -6.83
N ALA A 545 28.79 8.41 -6.30
CA ALA A 545 28.23 8.33 -4.96
C ALA A 545 26.87 9.06 -4.92
N VAL A 546 26.02 8.67 -3.98
CA VAL A 546 24.69 9.25 -3.82
C VAL A 546 24.29 9.28 -2.34
N ALA A 547 23.55 10.32 -1.97
CA ALA A 547 22.84 10.43 -0.70
C ALA A 547 21.38 10.79 -0.98
N VAL A 548 20.44 10.04 -0.40
CA VAL A 548 19.01 10.31 -0.51
C VAL A 548 18.45 10.63 0.87
N THR A 549 17.62 11.65 0.96
CA THR A 549 16.94 12.02 2.21
C THR A 549 15.57 12.61 1.96
N GLY A 550 14.78 12.77 3.02
CA GLY A 550 13.52 13.50 3.00
C GLY A 550 13.76 15.00 3.15
N ALA A 551 12.95 15.77 2.45
CA ALA A 551 12.88 17.22 2.61
C ALA A 551 11.43 17.70 2.56
N THR A 552 11.16 18.86 3.12
CA THR A 552 9.87 19.53 2.98
C THR A 552 9.99 20.60 1.90
N LEU A 553 9.28 20.43 0.79
CA LEU A 553 9.20 21.42 -0.28
C LEU A 553 7.76 21.91 -0.40
N ALA A 554 7.53 23.21 -0.24
CA ALA A 554 6.20 23.82 -0.26
C ALA A 554 5.19 23.11 0.69
N GLY A 555 5.64 22.73 1.88
CA GLY A 555 4.80 22.04 2.88
C GLY A 555 4.58 20.54 2.64
N ARG A 556 5.18 19.97 1.59
CA ARG A 556 5.03 18.54 1.22
C ARG A 556 6.30 17.76 1.52
N SER A 557 6.17 16.57 2.09
CA SER A 557 7.28 15.61 2.24
C SER A 557 7.66 15.05 0.87
N VAL A 558 8.93 15.17 0.50
CA VAL A 558 9.48 14.70 -0.78
C VAL A 558 10.84 14.03 -0.59
N LEU A 559 11.21 13.15 -1.53
CA LEU A 559 12.59 12.66 -1.65
C LEU A 559 13.46 13.69 -2.38
N VAL A 560 14.68 13.88 -1.88
CA VAL A 560 15.75 14.63 -2.56
C VAL A 560 17.00 13.78 -2.61
N ALA A 561 17.73 13.86 -3.74
CA ALA A 561 18.97 13.12 -3.93
C ALA A 561 20.12 14.09 -4.23
N TYR A 562 21.30 13.79 -3.68
CA TYR A 562 22.57 14.45 -3.96
C TYR A 562 23.48 13.43 -4.62
N VAL A 563 23.90 13.71 -5.86
CA VAL A 563 24.68 12.77 -6.69
C VAL A 563 26.06 13.34 -7.01
N VAL A 564 27.08 12.53 -6.83
CA VAL A 564 28.47 12.87 -7.22
C VAL A 564 28.71 12.26 -8.59
N PRO A 565 29.07 13.07 -9.60
CA PRO A 565 29.32 12.57 -10.95
C PRO A 565 30.58 11.69 -10.99
N ARG A 566 30.57 10.71 -11.88
CA ARG A 566 31.78 9.96 -12.21
C ARG A 566 32.73 10.84 -13.05
N PRO A 567 34.05 10.71 -12.90
CA PRO A 567 34.99 11.39 -13.78
C PRO A 567 34.65 11.14 -15.25
N GLY A 568 34.47 12.23 -16.02
CA GLY A 568 34.08 12.20 -17.42
C GLY A 568 32.57 12.23 -17.70
N ALA A 569 31.72 12.15 -16.68
CA ALA A 569 30.27 12.36 -16.84
C ALA A 569 29.93 13.85 -17.00
N THR A 570 28.93 14.16 -17.84
CA THR A 570 28.46 15.52 -18.06
C THR A 570 27.59 15.97 -16.89
N ALA A 571 28.17 16.75 -15.96
CA ALA A 571 27.46 17.19 -14.77
C ALA A 571 26.19 18.00 -15.06
N GLY A 572 26.13 18.71 -16.19
CA GLY A 572 25.00 19.57 -16.56
C GLY A 572 23.71 18.84 -16.98
N THR A 573 23.78 17.54 -17.29
CA THR A 573 22.60 16.73 -17.69
C THR A 573 22.35 15.56 -16.73
N LEU A 574 23.27 15.30 -15.81
CA LEU A 574 23.26 14.10 -14.96
C LEU A 574 21.97 13.96 -14.12
N ASP A 575 21.39 15.05 -13.66
CA ASP A 575 20.12 15.03 -12.91
C ASP A 575 18.95 14.55 -13.77
N ALA A 576 18.89 15.00 -15.03
CA ALA A 576 17.88 14.56 -16.00
C ALA A 576 18.10 13.09 -16.41
N ASP A 577 19.36 12.70 -16.62
CA ASP A 577 19.74 11.33 -17.03
C ASP A 577 19.40 10.31 -15.90
N VAL A 578 19.77 10.64 -14.65
CA VAL A 578 19.42 9.80 -13.48
C VAL A 578 17.91 9.71 -13.31
N ARG A 579 17.17 10.80 -13.51
CA ARG A 579 15.71 10.79 -13.43
C ARG A 579 15.08 9.91 -14.51
N ALA A 580 15.58 10.00 -15.75
CA ALA A 580 15.12 9.16 -16.84
C ALA A 580 15.42 7.67 -16.59
N TYR A 581 16.62 7.37 -16.07
CA TYR A 581 17.04 6.04 -15.70
C TYR A 581 16.13 5.42 -14.63
N LEU A 582 15.77 6.17 -13.59
CA LEU A 582 14.90 5.71 -12.52
C LEU A 582 13.47 5.43 -12.99
N ARG A 583 12.91 6.28 -13.88
CA ARG A 583 11.53 6.11 -14.39
C ARG A 583 11.28 4.76 -15.05
N GLY A 584 12.30 4.16 -15.64
CA GLY A 584 12.19 2.84 -16.26
C GLY A 584 12.43 1.67 -15.29
N ARG A 585 12.80 1.93 -14.03
CA ARG A 585 13.27 0.90 -13.09
C ARG A 585 12.50 0.83 -11.80
N VAL A 586 11.99 1.97 -11.31
CA VAL A 586 11.31 2.05 -10.03
C VAL A 586 9.94 2.72 -10.15
N PRO A 587 9.01 2.43 -9.22
CA PRO A 587 7.74 3.16 -9.11
C PRO A 587 7.96 4.66 -8.89
N GLY A 588 7.01 5.48 -9.35
CA GLY A 588 7.13 6.94 -9.34
C GLY A 588 7.38 7.57 -7.96
N HIS A 589 6.91 6.94 -6.88
CA HIS A 589 7.15 7.43 -5.51
C HIS A 589 8.60 7.29 -5.03
N LEU A 590 9.40 6.42 -5.66
CA LEU A 590 10.83 6.26 -5.41
C LEU A 590 11.70 7.19 -6.29
N VAL A 591 11.12 7.94 -7.22
CA VAL A 591 11.84 8.92 -8.02
C VAL A 591 11.97 10.23 -7.24
N PRO A 592 13.20 10.69 -6.89
CA PRO A 592 13.37 11.92 -6.15
C PRO A 592 12.77 13.13 -6.87
N SER A 593 12.04 13.97 -6.13
CA SER A 593 11.46 15.22 -6.65
C SER A 593 12.54 16.21 -7.08
N ARG A 594 13.69 16.16 -6.40
CA ARG A 594 14.89 16.95 -6.75
C ARG A 594 16.11 16.05 -6.75
N ILE A 595 16.93 16.15 -7.79
CA ILE A 595 18.25 15.56 -7.89
C ILE A 595 19.22 16.72 -8.05
N THR A 596 20.22 16.81 -7.17
CA THR A 596 21.23 17.87 -7.17
C THR A 596 22.60 17.23 -7.41
N VAL A 597 23.30 17.67 -8.44
CA VAL A 597 24.67 17.25 -8.72
C VAL A 597 25.60 18.05 -7.81
N VAL A 598 26.44 17.34 -7.05
CA VAL A 598 27.35 17.93 -6.05
C VAL A 598 28.77 17.42 -6.26
N PRO A 599 29.79 18.18 -5.90
CA PRO A 599 31.18 17.73 -6.07
C PRO A 599 31.56 16.62 -5.10
N GLU A 600 30.98 16.59 -3.89
CA GLU A 600 31.23 15.61 -2.84
C GLU A 600 30.04 15.46 -1.89
N LEU A 601 29.99 14.33 -1.17
CA LEU A 601 29.04 14.10 -0.07
C LEU A 601 29.73 14.34 1.27
N VAL A 602 28.94 14.68 2.29
CA VAL A 602 29.41 14.70 3.67
C VAL A 602 29.53 13.28 4.19
N LEU A 603 30.64 12.95 4.84
CA LEU A 603 30.87 11.66 5.46
C LEU A 603 30.86 11.79 6.98
N THR A 604 30.39 10.74 7.65
CA THR A 604 30.54 10.59 9.12
C THR A 604 31.99 10.34 9.48
N ALA A 605 32.33 10.43 10.76
CA ALA A 605 33.68 10.11 11.27
C ALA A 605 34.10 8.65 10.95
N SER A 606 33.16 7.76 10.71
CA SER A 606 33.42 6.37 10.30
C SER A 606 33.50 6.14 8.78
N GLY A 607 33.49 7.23 7.98
CA GLY A 607 33.60 7.18 6.52
C GLY A 607 32.30 6.78 5.79
N LYS A 608 31.16 6.68 6.49
CA LYS A 608 29.84 6.43 5.87
C LYS A 608 29.22 7.74 5.40
N VAL A 609 28.37 7.68 4.38
CA VAL A 609 27.61 8.84 3.90
C VAL A 609 26.72 9.38 5.02
N ASP A 610 26.90 10.67 5.34
CA ASP A 610 26.01 11.44 6.20
C ASP A 610 24.94 12.12 5.36
N ARG A 611 23.74 11.51 5.30
CA ARG A 611 22.59 12.01 4.53
C ARG A 611 22.14 13.40 5.01
N ALA A 612 22.05 13.58 6.33
CA ALA A 612 21.62 14.84 6.94
C ALA A 612 22.64 15.94 6.73
N GLY A 613 23.92 15.64 6.94
CA GLY A 613 25.04 16.56 6.68
C GLY A 613 25.15 16.95 5.21
N SER A 614 24.97 15.99 4.29
CA SER A 614 24.95 16.25 2.84
C SER A 614 23.78 17.16 2.47
N HIS A 615 22.59 16.91 3.02
CA HIS A 615 21.43 17.79 2.82
C HIS A 615 21.69 19.20 3.38
N GLY A 616 22.19 19.31 4.61
CA GLY A 616 22.49 20.61 5.23
C GLY A 616 23.52 21.43 4.45
N ARG A 617 24.50 20.79 3.79
CA ARG A 617 25.51 21.44 2.98
C ARG A 617 24.99 21.90 1.60
N HIS A 618 24.18 21.09 0.95
CA HIS A 618 23.85 21.25 -0.48
C HIS A 618 22.40 21.65 -0.74
N ALA A 619 21.53 21.70 0.29
CA ALA A 619 20.17 22.20 0.11
C ALA A 619 20.20 23.67 -0.30
N PRO A 620 19.40 24.09 -1.32
CA PRO A 620 19.29 25.49 -1.67
C PRO A 620 18.75 26.27 -0.47
N HIS A 621 19.47 27.26 -0.03
CA HIS A 621 19.01 28.18 1.00
C HIS A 621 17.81 28.97 0.47
N GLY A 622 16.68 28.91 1.16
CA GLY A 622 15.54 29.78 0.85
C GLY A 622 15.92 31.25 1.02
N PRO A 623 15.27 32.18 0.30
CA PRO A 623 15.52 33.60 0.47
C PRO A 623 15.12 34.03 1.90
N GLY A 624 16.09 34.12 2.80
CA GLY A 624 15.85 34.55 4.20
C GLY A 624 16.85 34.14 5.27
N SER A 625 17.80 33.24 4.99
CA SER A 625 18.85 32.91 5.97
C SER A 625 20.19 33.52 5.57
N GLY A 626 20.33 34.81 5.83
CA GLY A 626 21.65 35.48 5.79
C GLY A 626 22.57 34.90 6.87
N ARG A 627 23.34 33.90 6.52
CA ARG A 627 24.54 33.55 7.27
C ARG A 627 25.72 34.23 6.57
N THR A 628 26.24 35.29 7.19
CA THR A 628 27.55 35.85 6.89
C THR A 628 28.60 34.74 6.91
N PRO A 629 29.57 34.69 5.98
CA PRO A 629 30.68 33.76 6.09
C PRO A 629 31.55 34.25 7.24
N GLY A 630 31.40 33.66 8.39
CA GLY A 630 32.15 33.96 9.61
C GLY A 630 33.15 32.88 9.91
N ALA A 631 34.40 33.25 9.82
CA ALA A 631 35.58 32.77 10.53
C ALA A 631 35.74 31.24 10.71
N ALA A 632 36.79 30.71 10.15
CA ALA A 632 37.37 29.42 10.46
C ALA A 632 37.55 29.25 11.99
N PRO A 633 37.29 28.07 12.55
CA PRO A 633 37.55 27.82 13.96
C PRO A 633 39.07 27.85 14.20
N VAL A 634 39.50 28.72 15.11
CA VAL A 634 40.85 28.76 15.65
C VAL A 634 41.12 27.43 16.36
N PRO A 635 42.23 26.73 16.12
CA PRO A 635 42.55 25.50 16.82
C PRO A 635 42.78 25.80 18.31
N SER A 636 42.05 25.10 19.17
CA SER A 636 42.21 25.13 20.63
C SER A 636 43.58 24.55 21.00
N VAL A 637 44.38 25.36 21.66
CA VAL A 637 45.66 24.98 22.29
C VAL A 637 45.37 23.97 23.41
N PRO A 638 46.11 22.85 23.52
CA PRO A 638 45.91 21.89 24.60
C PRO A 638 46.32 22.50 25.94
N ALA A 639 45.47 22.37 26.94
CA ALA A 639 45.73 22.77 28.32
C ALA A 639 46.87 21.93 28.91
N VAL A 640 47.86 22.62 29.48
CA VAL A 640 48.96 22.05 30.24
C VAL A 640 48.40 21.46 31.56
N PRO A 641 48.78 20.24 31.96
CA PRO A 641 48.33 19.69 33.24
C PRO A 641 49.01 20.38 34.42
N SER A 642 48.22 20.88 35.35
CA SER A 642 48.68 21.42 36.62
C SER A 642 49.18 20.32 37.55
N VAL A 643 50.39 20.48 38.10
CA VAL A 643 51.04 19.65 39.11
C VAL A 643 50.29 19.80 40.44
N PRO A 644 50.00 18.73 41.20
CA PRO A 644 49.42 18.83 42.54
C PRO A 644 50.50 19.26 43.55
N SER A 645 50.29 20.37 44.26
CA SER A 645 51.07 20.77 45.44
C SER A 645 50.59 19.95 46.64
N GLN A 646 51.51 19.23 47.23
CA GLN A 646 51.43 18.69 48.58
C GLN A 646 51.40 19.84 49.62
N HIS A 647 50.37 19.80 50.47
CA HIS A 647 50.50 20.03 51.90
C HIS A 647 49.28 19.42 52.63
#